data_1f1e9090b34c572344321de3ac739d44
#
_entry.id   1f1e9090b34c572344321de3ac739d44
#
_cell.length_a   1.000
_cell.length_b   1.000
_cell.length_c   1.000
_cell.angle_alpha   90.00
_cell.angle_beta   90.00
_cell.angle_gamma   90.00
#
_symmetry.space_group_name_H-M   'P 1'
#
loop_
_entity.id
_entity.type
_entity.pdbx_description
1 polymer ?
#
loop_
_entity_poly.entity_id
_entity_poly.type
_entity_poly.pdbx_seq_one_letter_code
_entity_poly.pdbx_strand_id
1 'polypeptide(L)'
;MDIAKKIAEELGIKTEQVNAVIKLIEEGNTIPFIARYRKEQHGALNDEVLRNLDERLRYLNNLEERKTQVIGLIEEQGKLTDELRQAIEAAEALVTVEDLYRPYKQKRRTRATIAKEAGLSGLAIIISLQQTDKPLEEEALAYINEEKGITDAQSAIKGAMDIIAEEISDNAEYRKYIRNITFDKGNVVSEAKDKEVQSVYETYYSFSEPVKKITGYRILAINRGEAEKVLTVKIEAPVDEILLYLCRKVIIRDNKYITEVLKETVADSYTRLIAPSIENDIRAELTENAEDGAIKVFGKNLTQLLMQPPITGKRVLGWDPAFRTGCKLAVVDETGKVLYTTVVYPTEPQNKVAETKKIVADLVKKYGISLISVGNGTASRESEMIISDMIKELHLPVSYVIVNEAGASVYSASKLATEEFPEFDVGQRSAASIARRLQDPLAELVKIEPKAIGVGQYQHDMNKKKLEEALGAVVEDCVNRVGVDLNTASAPLLSYVSGINGTIAKNIVNYREENGKFKNRKELLKVSKLGPKAFLQCAGFMRIMDGDNPLDSSSVHPESYKAAEEILSALGYDLSALRGGIKGITVEIKKHPDLTAKVDVGELTLKDIISELEKPGRDPRADLPAPILRTDVLDMKDLKEGMVMKGTVRNVIDFGAFVDIGVHQDGLVHISELSDKKFVKHPLEVVSVGDIVDVKVIGVDIPKKRISLSIKQAKG
;
A
#
# COMPACT_ATOMS: atom_id res chain seq x y z
N MET A 1 16.66 23.58 6.33
CA MET A 1 17.17 22.19 6.55
C MET A 1 17.88 21.71 5.28
N ASP A 2 18.97 20.95 5.39
CA ASP A 2 19.55 20.24 4.23
C ASP A 2 18.79 18.94 4.01
N ILE A 3 17.83 18.98 3.08
CA ILE A 3 16.92 17.87 2.78
C ILE A 3 17.68 16.65 2.27
N ALA A 4 18.68 16.85 1.41
CA ALA A 4 19.44 15.74 0.83
C ALA A 4 20.26 15.01 1.90
N LYS A 5 20.90 15.74 2.80
CA LYS A 5 21.62 15.15 3.92
C LYS A 5 20.72 14.40 4.87
N LYS A 6 19.54 14.95 5.19
CA LYS A 6 18.56 14.32 6.07
C LYS A 6 18.06 12.99 5.50
N ILE A 7 17.69 12.97 4.22
CA ILE A 7 17.24 11.74 3.53
C ILE A 7 18.39 10.70 3.50
N ALA A 8 19.62 11.14 3.22
CA ALA A 8 20.78 10.25 3.18
C ALA A 8 21.00 9.54 4.53
N GLU A 9 20.92 10.30 5.64
CA GLU A 9 21.05 9.76 6.99
C GLU A 9 19.91 8.76 7.33
N GLU A 10 18.66 9.09 6.99
CA GLU A 10 17.48 8.25 7.27
C GLU A 10 17.47 6.95 6.47
N LEU A 11 17.88 6.99 5.20
CA LEU A 11 17.88 5.82 4.32
C LEU A 11 19.20 5.04 4.32
N GLY A 12 20.26 5.56 5.01
CA GLY A 12 21.57 4.92 5.07
C GLY A 12 22.30 4.88 3.71
N ILE A 13 22.12 5.92 2.87
CA ILE A 13 22.72 6.06 1.54
C ILE A 13 23.60 7.34 1.50
N LYS A 14 24.37 7.50 0.40
CA LYS A 14 25.24 8.66 0.26
C LYS A 14 24.46 9.91 -0.18
N THR A 15 24.85 11.09 0.32
CA THR A 15 24.21 12.36 -0.05
C THR A 15 24.32 12.65 -1.56
N GLU A 16 25.42 12.24 -2.21
CA GLU A 16 25.60 12.39 -3.65
C GLU A 16 24.55 11.57 -4.43
N GLN A 17 24.20 10.37 -3.94
CA GLN A 17 23.16 9.53 -4.55
C GLN A 17 21.78 10.20 -4.42
N VAL A 18 21.49 10.78 -3.25
CA VAL A 18 20.23 11.51 -3.03
C VAL A 18 20.14 12.72 -3.96
N ASN A 19 21.20 13.53 -4.04
CA ASN A 19 21.22 14.70 -4.93
C ASN A 19 21.05 14.31 -6.41
N ALA A 20 21.66 13.22 -6.85
CA ALA A 20 21.48 12.72 -8.20
C ALA A 20 20.01 12.31 -8.49
N VAL A 21 19.37 11.64 -7.54
CA VAL A 21 17.96 11.24 -7.67
C VAL A 21 17.04 12.45 -7.65
N ILE A 22 17.26 13.42 -6.74
CA ILE A 22 16.47 14.66 -6.70
C ILE A 22 16.53 15.37 -8.04
N LYS A 23 17.73 15.54 -8.60
CA LYS A 23 17.93 16.16 -9.92
C LYS A 23 17.14 15.43 -11.01
N LEU A 24 17.21 14.09 -11.03
CA LEU A 24 16.49 13.29 -12.01
C LEU A 24 14.96 13.45 -11.88
N ILE A 25 14.43 13.54 -10.66
CA ILE A 25 13.01 13.79 -10.39
C ILE A 25 12.61 15.20 -10.86
N GLU A 26 13.41 16.23 -10.58
CA GLU A 26 13.19 17.61 -11.02
C GLU A 26 13.21 17.76 -12.54
N GLU A 27 14.03 16.97 -13.23
CA GLU A 27 14.01 16.85 -14.70
C GLU A 27 12.72 16.19 -15.20
N GLY A 28 11.91 15.64 -14.29
CA GLY A 28 10.60 14.99 -14.55
C GLY A 28 10.73 13.57 -15.06
N ASN A 29 11.77 12.86 -14.65
CA ASN A 29 11.89 11.43 -14.88
C ASN A 29 11.03 10.67 -13.88
N THR A 30 10.41 9.57 -14.33
CA THR A 30 9.63 8.67 -13.46
C THR A 30 10.54 7.74 -12.68
N ILE A 31 10.08 7.24 -11.53
CA ILE A 31 10.86 6.32 -10.70
C ILE A 31 11.24 5.04 -11.46
N PRO A 32 10.35 4.35 -12.21
CA PRO A 32 10.75 3.18 -12.99
C PRO A 32 11.84 3.46 -14.03
N PHE A 33 11.79 4.63 -14.68
CA PHE A 33 12.81 5.03 -15.65
C PHE A 33 14.15 5.29 -14.96
N ILE A 34 14.16 6.01 -13.84
CA ILE A 34 15.36 6.24 -13.02
C ILE A 34 15.97 4.91 -12.60
N ALA A 35 15.19 4.03 -12.00
CA ALA A 35 15.61 2.73 -11.50
C ALA A 35 16.23 1.83 -12.58
N ARG A 36 15.68 1.85 -13.79
CA ARG A 36 16.13 0.97 -14.88
C ARG A 36 17.24 1.58 -15.73
N TYR A 37 17.11 2.85 -16.11
CA TYR A 37 17.94 3.45 -17.17
C TYR A 37 18.87 4.58 -16.69
N ARG A 38 18.90 4.89 -15.38
CA ARG A 38 19.80 5.93 -14.82
C ARG A 38 20.65 5.41 -13.65
N LYS A 39 20.86 4.09 -13.59
CA LYS A 39 21.59 3.38 -12.51
C LYS A 39 22.98 3.96 -12.24
N GLU A 40 23.71 4.35 -13.27
CA GLU A 40 25.04 4.94 -13.14
C GLU A 40 25.03 6.24 -12.35
N GLN A 41 23.97 7.06 -12.49
CA GLN A 41 23.87 8.35 -11.87
C GLN A 41 23.59 8.27 -10.36
N HIS A 42 22.79 7.26 -9.94
CA HIS A 42 22.39 7.11 -8.54
C HIS A 42 23.04 5.89 -7.85
N GLY A 43 24.02 5.22 -8.51
CA GLY A 43 24.77 4.12 -7.91
C GLY A 43 23.93 2.87 -7.61
N ALA A 44 23.04 2.50 -8.54
CA ALA A 44 22.22 1.28 -8.51
C ALA A 44 21.30 1.14 -7.27
N LEU A 45 20.74 2.23 -6.75
CA LEU A 45 19.68 2.16 -5.76
C LEU A 45 18.50 1.36 -6.33
N ASN A 46 17.90 0.51 -5.50
CA ASN A 46 16.74 -0.29 -5.92
C ASN A 46 15.45 0.53 -5.93
N ASP A 47 14.40 -0.02 -6.55
CA ASP A 47 13.10 0.65 -6.73
C ASP A 47 12.47 1.07 -5.39
N GLU A 48 12.58 0.24 -4.35
CA GLU A 48 12.04 0.52 -3.02
C GLU A 48 12.74 1.73 -2.36
N VAL A 49 14.08 1.79 -2.44
CA VAL A 49 14.85 2.93 -1.91
C VAL A 49 14.51 4.21 -2.67
N LEU A 50 14.39 4.15 -4.00
CA LEU A 50 14.02 5.31 -4.83
C LEU A 50 12.62 5.84 -4.51
N ARG A 51 11.65 4.96 -4.27
CA ARG A 51 10.29 5.35 -3.85
C ARG A 51 10.26 5.94 -2.45
N ASN A 52 10.95 5.32 -1.50
CA ASN A 52 11.06 5.87 -0.15
C ASN A 52 11.73 7.26 -0.16
N LEU A 53 12.73 7.46 -1.03
CA LEU A 53 13.37 8.75 -1.22
C LEU A 53 12.40 9.79 -1.78
N ASP A 54 11.63 9.47 -2.81
CA ASP A 54 10.65 10.38 -3.42
C ASP A 54 9.55 10.76 -2.42
N GLU A 55 9.01 9.78 -1.68
CA GLU A 55 8.01 10.01 -0.64
C GLU A 55 8.56 10.92 0.46
N ARG A 56 9.78 10.64 0.93
CA ARG A 56 10.42 11.44 1.98
C ARG A 56 10.77 12.84 1.50
N LEU A 57 11.20 12.97 0.25
CA LEU A 57 11.46 14.27 -0.38
C LEU A 57 10.20 15.14 -0.41
N ARG A 58 9.07 14.58 -0.81
CA ARG A 58 7.79 15.29 -0.81
C ARG A 58 7.38 15.72 0.59
N TYR A 59 7.53 14.84 1.59
CA TYR A 59 7.23 15.17 2.98
C TYR A 59 8.09 16.35 3.48
N LEU A 60 9.42 16.29 3.26
CA LEU A 60 10.34 17.34 3.73
C LEU A 60 10.13 18.67 2.99
N ASN A 61 9.82 18.63 1.70
CA ASN A 61 9.45 19.83 0.95
C ASN A 61 8.18 20.47 1.52
N ASN A 62 7.14 19.69 1.78
CA ASN A 62 5.90 20.17 2.41
C ASN A 62 6.16 20.76 3.81
N LEU A 63 7.08 20.16 4.58
CA LEU A 63 7.49 20.67 5.89
C LEU A 63 8.17 22.04 5.76
N GLU A 64 9.12 22.20 4.83
CA GLU A 64 9.82 23.48 4.61
C GLU A 64 8.86 24.56 4.06
N GLU A 65 7.97 24.22 3.16
CA GLU A 65 6.90 25.13 2.71
C GLU A 65 6.01 25.57 3.88
N ARG A 66 5.64 24.64 4.75
CA ARG A 66 4.84 24.96 5.93
C ARG A 66 5.55 25.86 6.92
N LYS A 67 6.85 25.62 7.16
CA LYS A 67 7.69 26.50 7.98
C LYS A 67 7.70 27.93 7.42
N THR A 68 7.95 28.05 6.12
CA THR A 68 7.98 29.35 5.43
C THR A 68 6.63 30.07 5.56
N GLN A 69 5.53 29.36 5.35
CA GLN A 69 4.20 29.91 5.51
C GLN A 69 3.92 30.38 6.95
N VAL A 70 4.27 29.58 7.94
CA VAL A 70 4.07 29.89 9.36
C VAL A 70 4.91 31.12 9.77
N ILE A 71 6.17 31.18 9.36
CA ILE A 71 7.03 32.33 9.61
C ILE A 71 6.39 33.60 9.03
N GLY A 72 5.93 33.58 7.78
CA GLY A 72 5.23 34.72 7.17
C GLY A 72 3.99 35.17 7.92
N LEU A 73 3.15 34.21 8.33
CA LEU A 73 1.92 34.51 9.08
C LEU A 73 2.17 35.13 10.47
N ILE A 74 3.28 34.79 11.13
CA ILE A 74 3.66 35.37 12.43
C ILE A 74 4.33 36.75 12.21
N GLU A 75 5.10 36.90 11.16
CA GLU A 75 5.75 38.17 10.77
C GLU A 75 4.72 39.25 10.42
N GLU A 76 3.67 38.90 9.67
CA GLU A 76 2.53 39.78 9.36
C GLU A 76 1.81 40.28 10.62
N GLN A 77 1.85 39.48 11.70
CA GLN A 77 1.31 39.94 13.02
C GLN A 77 2.27 40.80 13.83
N GLY A 78 3.51 41.01 13.34
CA GLY A 78 4.57 41.73 14.06
C GLY A 78 5.06 41.04 15.33
N LYS A 79 4.92 39.71 15.41
CA LYS A 79 5.20 38.93 16.63
C LYS A 79 6.37 37.96 16.45
N LEU A 80 7.01 37.94 15.29
CA LEU A 80 8.12 37.03 15.01
C LEU A 80 9.40 37.53 15.71
N THR A 81 9.94 36.72 16.61
CA THR A 81 11.28 36.94 17.22
C THR A 81 12.33 36.06 16.55
N ASP A 82 13.61 36.42 16.71
CA ASP A 82 14.70 35.62 16.14
C ASP A 82 14.77 34.21 16.73
N GLU A 83 14.47 34.05 18.03
CA GLU A 83 14.43 32.76 18.71
C GLU A 83 13.29 31.88 18.17
N LEU A 84 12.11 32.48 17.94
CA LEU A 84 10.95 31.76 17.38
C LEU A 84 11.23 31.32 15.93
N ARG A 85 11.82 32.21 15.12
CA ARG A 85 12.23 31.88 13.75
C ARG A 85 13.20 30.70 13.74
N GLN A 86 14.25 30.73 14.57
CA GLN A 86 15.21 29.64 14.71
C GLN A 86 14.54 28.34 15.17
N ALA A 87 13.62 28.40 16.13
CA ALA A 87 12.89 27.22 16.60
C ALA A 87 12.01 26.60 15.51
N ILE A 88 11.32 27.41 14.68
CA ILE A 88 10.53 26.92 13.54
C ILE A 88 11.44 26.33 12.47
N GLU A 89 12.53 26.99 12.11
CA GLU A 89 13.50 26.50 11.13
C GLU A 89 14.16 25.18 11.55
N ALA A 90 14.44 25.02 12.84
CA ALA A 90 15.03 23.79 13.43
C ALA A 90 14.02 22.64 13.60
N ALA A 91 12.72 22.88 13.46
CA ALA A 91 11.71 21.84 13.64
C ALA A 91 11.87 20.74 12.57
N GLU A 92 11.87 19.47 13.00
CA GLU A 92 12.03 18.30 12.13
C GLU A 92 10.70 17.58 11.82
N ALA A 93 9.61 18.02 12.46
CA ALA A 93 8.27 17.44 12.29
C ALA A 93 7.20 18.52 12.21
N LEU A 94 6.18 18.25 11.41
CA LEU A 94 5.06 19.16 11.22
C LEU A 94 4.36 19.51 12.54
N VAL A 95 4.17 18.55 13.43
CA VAL A 95 3.56 18.75 14.74
C VAL A 95 4.30 19.78 15.59
N THR A 96 5.64 19.82 15.51
CA THR A 96 6.46 20.81 16.20
C THR A 96 6.23 22.22 15.64
N VAL A 97 6.14 22.35 14.31
CA VAL A 97 5.82 23.62 13.65
C VAL A 97 4.43 24.12 14.08
N GLU A 98 3.44 23.22 14.10
CA GLU A 98 2.06 23.58 14.51
C GLU A 98 1.98 23.96 15.99
N ASP A 99 2.74 23.30 16.88
CA ASP A 99 2.80 23.67 18.31
C ASP A 99 3.43 25.06 18.50
N LEU A 100 4.50 25.40 17.75
CA LEU A 100 5.13 26.73 17.78
C LEU A 100 4.21 27.81 17.20
N TYR A 101 3.42 27.48 16.18
CA TYR A 101 2.47 28.41 15.56
C TYR A 101 1.19 28.61 16.39
N ARG A 102 0.85 27.67 17.27
CA ARG A 102 -0.43 27.63 18.00
C ARG A 102 -0.81 28.94 18.72
N PRO A 103 0.12 29.66 19.42
CA PRO A 103 -0.20 30.93 20.08
C PRO A 103 -0.60 32.04 19.11
N TYR A 104 -0.19 31.95 17.83
CA TYR A 104 -0.35 32.97 16.79
C TYR A 104 -1.50 32.66 15.83
N LYS A 105 -2.01 31.42 15.90
CA LYS A 105 -3.10 30.94 15.02
C LYS A 105 -4.40 31.66 15.35
N GLN A 106 -5.09 32.18 14.34
CA GLN A 106 -6.44 32.75 14.53
C GLN A 106 -7.35 31.65 15.09
N LYS A 107 -7.84 31.90 16.31
CA LYS A 107 -8.76 31.00 16.98
C LYS A 107 -10.20 31.49 16.79
N ARG A 108 -11.16 30.57 16.81
CA ARG A 108 -12.57 30.95 17.01
C ARG A 108 -12.71 31.58 18.38
N ARG A 109 -13.79 32.33 18.60
CA ARG A 109 -14.08 33.02 19.86
C ARG A 109 -14.07 32.03 21.04
N THR A 110 -12.97 32.05 21.82
CA THR A 110 -12.75 31.18 22.98
C THR A 110 -13.19 31.86 24.27
N ARG A 111 -13.27 31.10 25.39
CA ARG A 111 -13.51 31.68 26.71
C ARG A 111 -12.44 32.73 27.06
N ALA A 112 -11.17 32.44 26.76
CA ALA A 112 -10.08 33.39 26.95
C ALA A 112 -10.22 34.65 26.09
N THR A 113 -10.67 34.53 24.83
CA THR A 113 -10.94 35.69 23.96
C THR A 113 -12.06 36.59 24.58
N ILE A 114 -13.15 35.98 25.05
CA ILE A 114 -14.24 36.68 25.70
C ILE A 114 -13.75 37.41 26.96
N ALA A 115 -12.92 36.73 27.78
CA ALA A 115 -12.33 37.30 28.97
C ALA A 115 -11.37 38.48 28.66
N LYS A 116 -10.57 38.38 27.60
CA LYS A 116 -9.72 39.49 27.11
C LYS A 116 -10.54 40.67 26.63
N GLU A 117 -11.60 40.43 25.88
CA GLU A 117 -12.56 41.47 25.42
C GLU A 117 -13.26 42.16 26.62
N ALA A 118 -13.51 41.40 27.70
CA ALA A 118 -14.07 41.94 28.93
C ALA A 118 -13.06 42.75 29.74
N GLY A 119 -11.75 42.74 29.40
CA GLY A 119 -10.74 43.56 30.07
C GLY A 119 -10.01 42.81 31.21
N LEU A 120 -10.14 41.48 31.30
CA LEU A 120 -9.58 40.70 32.41
C LEU A 120 -8.09 40.37 32.26
N SER A 121 -7.40 40.81 31.18
CA SER A 121 -5.97 40.58 30.98
C SER A 121 -5.09 41.10 32.11
N GLY A 122 -5.46 42.25 32.73
CA GLY A 122 -4.75 42.81 33.87
C GLY A 122 -4.78 41.89 35.09
N LEU A 123 -5.98 41.32 35.41
CA LEU A 123 -6.13 40.40 36.51
C LEU A 123 -5.36 39.05 36.23
N ALA A 124 -5.37 38.58 34.99
CA ALA A 124 -4.59 37.44 34.59
C ALA A 124 -3.07 37.63 34.79
N ILE A 125 -2.56 38.84 34.50
CA ILE A 125 -1.16 39.20 34.76
C ILE A 125 -0.87 39.23 36.26
N ILE A 126 -1.74 39.80 37.10
CA ILE A 126 -1.57 39.79 38.58
C ILE A 126 -1.46 38.36 39.11
N ILE A 127 -2.34 37.46 38.66
CA ILE A 127 -2.31 36.03 39.05
C ILE A 127 -1.01 35.39 38.57
N SER A 128 -0.61 35.62 37.34
CA SER A 128 0.59 35.01 36.75
C SER A 128 1.91 35.49 37.41
N LEU A 129 1.98 36.76 37.87
CA LEU A 129 3.13 37.29 38.59
C LEU A 129 3.29 36.75 40.02
N GLN A 130 2.23 36.23 40.65
CA GLN A 130 2.23 35.58 41.98
C GLN A 130 2.81 36.48 43.08
N GLN A 131 2.61 37.81 42.99
CA GLN A 131 3.29 38.76 43.89
C GLN A 131 2.29 39.56 44.74
N THR A 132 0.98 39.38 44.58
CA THR A 132 0.01 40.13 45.39
C THR A 132 0.02 39.73 46.86
N ASP A 133 -0.10 40.71 47.72
CA ASP A 133 -0.23 40.52 49.19
C ASP A 133 -1.69 40.63 49.65
N LYS A 134 -2.63 40.80 48.70
CA LYS A 134 -4.06 40.94 48.97
C LYS A 134 -4.85 39.70 48.58
N PRO A 135 -6.00 39.48 49.23
CA PRO A 135 -6.97 38.49 48.76
C PRO A 135 -7.30 38.72 47.27
N LEU A 136 -7.38 37.62 46.49
CA LEU A 136 -7.58 37.71 45.06
C LEU A 136 -8.95 38.29 44.72
N GLU A 137 -9.93 38.11 45.61
CA GLU A 137 -11.26 38.70 45.48
C GLU A 137 -11.20 40.25 45.54
N GLU A 138 -10.32 40.84 46.36
CA GLU A 138 -10.12 42.29 46.45
C GLU A 138 -9.49 42.83 45.15
N GLU A 139 -8.51 42.13 44.61
CA GLU A 139 -7.89 42.50 43.32
C GLU A 139 -8.90 42.40 42.15
N ALA A 140 -9.82 41.43 42.22
CA ALA A 140 -10.83 41.17 41.20
C ALA A 140 -11.93 42.24 41.16
N LEU A 141 -12.20 42.94 42.29
CA LEU A 141 -13.22 44.01 42.35
C LEU A 141 -12.99 45.13 41.31
N ALA A 142 -11.72 45.43 41.02
CA ALA A 142 -11.35 46.45 40.02
C ALA A 142 -11.69 46.07 38.57
N TYR A 143 -12.02 44.80 38.32
CA TYR A 143 -12.29 44.25 37.00
C TYR A 143 -13.77 43.90 36.77
N ILE A 144 -14.66 44.20 37.74
CA ILE A 144 -16.10 44.01 37.59
C ILE A 144 -16.62 44.97 36.52
N ASN A 145 -17.37 44.46 35.56
CA ASN A 145 -17.98 45.20 34.49
C ASN A 145 -19.26 44.49 34.03
N GLU A 146 -20.39 44.93 34.55
CA GLU A 146 -21.70 44.33 34.26
C GLU A 146 -22.08 44.44 32.77
N GLU A 147 -21.71 45.53 32.09
CA GLU A 147 -21.95 45.69 30.65
C GLU A 147 -21.25 44.65 29.79
N LYS A 148 -20.13 44.14 30.28
CA LYS A 148 -19.33 43.06 29.66
C LYS A 148 -19.60 41.68 30.24
N GLY A 149 -20.60 41.56 31.13
CA GLY A 149 -21.03 40.30 31.73
C GLY A 149 -20.18 39.82 32.89
N ILE A 150 -19.34 40.69 33.49
CA ILE A 150 -18.57 40.41 34.69
C ILE A 150 -19.28 41.01 35.88
N THR A 151 -20.11 40.22 36.56
CA THR A 151 -21.04 40.68 37.58
C THR A 151 -20.47 40.68 38.99
N ASP A 152 -19.42 39.87 39.25
CA ASP A 152 -18.83 39.71 40.56
C ASP A 152 -17.33 39.34 40.48
N ALA A 153 -16.65 39.37 41.62
CA ALA A 153 -15.23 39.02 41.73
C ALA A 153 -14.92 37.60 41.24
N GLN A 154 -15.81 36.64 41.51
CA GLN A 154 -15.63 35.26 41.15
C GLN A 154 -15.66 35.04 39.62
N SER A 155 -16.60 35.77 38.93
CA SER A 155 -16.64 35.73 37.46
C SER A 155 -15.41 36.40 36.83
N ALA A 156 -14.85 37.44 37.44
CA ALA A 156 -13.60 38.07 37.02
C ALA A 156 -12.41 37.12 37.16
N ILE A 157 -12.28 36.45 38.32
CA ILE A 157 -11.22 35.45 38.60
C ILE A 157 -11.31 34.31 37.57
N LYS A 158 -12.50 33.77 37.36
CA LYS A 158 -12.73 32.69 36.42
C LYS A 158 -12.34 33.06 34.98
N GLY A 159 -12.69 34.28 34.56
CA GLY A 159 -12.27 34.79 33.24
C GLY A 159 -10.74 34.95 33.13
N ALA A 160 -10.10 35.45 34.19
CA ALA A 160 -8.64 35.52 34.23
C ALA A 160 -8.00 34.14 34.20
N MET A 161 -8.54 33.11 34.90
CA MET A 161 -8.12 31.71 34.84
C MET A 161 -8.26 31.16 33.41
N ASP A 162 -9.34 31.48 32.69
CA ASP A 162 -9.51 31.02 31.30
C ASP A 162 -8.41 31.59 30.36
N ILE A 163 -7.97 32.86 30.61
CA ILE A 163 -6.83 33.44 29.87
C ILE A 163 -5.56 32.66 30.15
N ILE A 164 -5.22 32.43 31.42
CA ILE A 164 -4.02 31.72 31.85
C ILE A 164 -4.05 30.26 31.38
N ALA A 165 -5.20 29.59 31.48
CA ALA A 165 -5.37 28.22 31.00
C ALA A 165 -5.08 28.08 29.49
N GLU A 166 -5.51 29.06 28.68
CA GLU A 166 -5.20 29.07 27.25
C GLU A 166 -3.71 29.31 26.99
N GLU A 167 -3.06 30.22 27.71
CA GLU A 167 -1.62 30.48 27.62
C GLU A 167 -0.78 29.24 27.98
N ILE A 168 -1.15 28.51 29.04
CA ILE A 168 -0.52 27.24 29.40
C ILE A 168 -0.72 26.23 28.27
N SER A 169 -1.92 26.13 27.71
CA SER A 169 -2.24 25.16 26.66
C SER A 169 -1.53 25.44 25.33
N ASP A 170 -1.15 26.68 25.07
CA ASP A 170 -0.45 27.10 23.86
C ASP A 170 1.07 26.99 23.96
N ASN A 171 1.60 26.71 25.15
CA ASN A 171 3.02 26.57 25.34
C ASN A 171 3.59 25.32 24.67
N ALA A 172 4.42 25.49 23.65
CA ALA A 172 4.98 24.40 22.85
C ALA A 172 5.88 23.44 23.67
N GLU A 173 6.62 23.94 24.66
CA GLU A 173 7.48 23.13 25.55
C GLU A 173 6.62 22.19 26.41
N TYR A 174 5.52 22.72 26.98
CA TYR A 174 4.61 21.91 27.79
C TYR A 174 3.92 20.85 26.95
N ARG A 175 3.45 21.19 25.76
CA ARG A 175 2.83 20.25 24.83
C ARG A 175 3.78 19.15 24.42
N LYS A 176 5.02 19.48 24.07
CA LYS A 176 6.06 18.51 23.72
C LYS A 176 6.32 17.53 24.86
N TYR A 177 6.48 18.04 26.09
CA TYR A 177 6.69 17.19 27.26
C TYR A 177 5.50 16.25 27.49
N ILE A 178 4.27 16.79 27.48
CA ILE A 178 3.05 16.02 27.73
C ILE A 178 2.84 14.94 26.66
N ARG A 179 3.08 15.26 25.38
CA ARG A 179 3.02 14.30 24.29
C ARG A 179 4.01 13.16 24.49
N ASN A 180 5.26 13.49 24.80
CA ASN A 180 6.31 12.48 25.01
C ASN A 180 6.02 11.56 26.19
N ILE A 181 5.62 12.11 27.34
CA ILE A 181 5.34 11.29 28.52
C ILE A 181 4.07 10.43 28.34
N THR A 182 3.06 10.94 27.62
CA THR A 182 1.86 10.19 27.27
C THR A 182 2.19 9.06 26.29
N PHE A 183 3.05 9.31 25.31
CA PHE A 183 3.51 8.27 24.39
C PHE A 183 4.32 7.18 25.10
N ASP A 184 5.21 7.58 26.01
CA ASP A 184 6.11 6.64 26.70
C ASP A 184 5.41 5.81 27.79
N LYS A 185 4.48 6.39 28.54
CA LYS A 185 3.85 5.80 29.73
C LYS A 185 2.33 5.59 29.62
N GLY A 186 1.68 6.17 28.64
CA GLY A 186 0.24 6.04 28.46
C GLY A 186 -0.17 4.69 27.88
N ASN A 187 -1.45 4.37 28.02
CA ASN A 187 -2.07 3.18 27.46
C ASN A 187 -3.19 3.54 26.49
N VAL A 188 -3.28 2.79 25.38
CA VAL A 188 -4.49 2.75 24.56
C VAL A 188 -5.48 1.83 25.26
N VAL A 189 -6.65 2.36 25.59
CA VAL A 189 -7.71 1.63 26.29
C VAL A 189 -8.94 1.58 25.40
N SER A 190 -9.55 0.42 25.27
CA SER A 190 -10.86 0.28 24.63
C SER A 190 -11.83 -0.50 25.50
N GLU A 191 -13.08 -0.05 25.48
CA GLU A 191 -14.18 -0.62 26.22
C GLU A 191 -15.39 -0.82 25.30
N ALA A 192 -16.14 -1.91 25.49
CA ALA A 192 -17.40 -2.10 24.83
C ALA A 192 -18.42 -1.06 25.29
N LYS A 193 -19.20 -0.50 24.38
CA LYS A 193 -20.36 0.33 24.73
C LYS A 193 -21.48 -0.49 25.36
N ASP A 194 -21.62 -1.75 24.90
CA ASP A 194 -22.53 -2.73 25.47
C ASP A 194 -21.81 -4.10 25.49
N LYS A 195 -21.55 -4.60 26.69
CA LYS A 195 -20.82 -5.87 26.90
C LYS A 195 -21.64 -7.12 26.61
N GLU A 196 -22.97 -6.98 26.50
CA GLU A 196 -23.90 -8.10 26.24
C GLU A 196 -23.98 -8.43 24.75
N VAL A 197 -23.58 -7.51 23.87
CA VAL A 197 -23.61 -7.70 22.43
C VAL A 197 -22.40 -8.49 21.96
N GLN A 198 -22.59 -9.65 21.39
CA GLN A 198 -21.52 -10.43 20.74
C GLN A 198 -21.07 -9.76 19.45
N SER A 199 -19.78 -9.60 19.28
CA SER A 199 -19.18 -9.06 18.06
C SER A 199 -17.79 -9.63 17.80
N VAL A 200 -17.23 -9.35 16.62
CA VAL A 200 -15.86 -9.70 16.26
C VAL A 200 -14.82 -8.92 17.09
N TYR A 201 -15.25 -7.93 17.87
CA TYR A 201 -14.41 -7.08 18.69
C TYR A 201 -14.33 -7.49 20.17
N GLU A 202 -14.85 -8.64 20.57
CA GLU A 202 -14.88 -9.11 21.98
C GLU A 202 -13.50 -9.05 22.65
N THR A 203 -12.43 -9.32 21.91
CA THR A 203 -11.05 -9.22 22.42
C THR A 203 -10.69 -7.80 22.89
N TYR A 204 -11.40 -6.78 22.41
CA TYR A 204 -11.16 -5.36 22.72
C TYR A 204 -12.21 -4.75 23.65
N TYR A 205 -13.11 -5.55 24.24
CA TYR A 205 -14.16 -5.07 25.15
C TYR A 205 -13.65 -4.60 26.51
N SER A 206 -12.46 -5.04 26.90
CA SER A 206 -11.75 -4.59 28.10
C SER A 206 -10.26 -4.72 27.82
N PHE A 207 -9.77 -3.82 26.97
CA PHE A 207 -8.42 -3.87 26.43
C PHE A 207 -7.59 -2.70 26.92
N SER A 208 -6.35 -2.96 27.30
CA SER A 208 -5.36 -1.92 27.64
C SER A 208 -3.98 -2.39 27.21
N GLU A 209 -3.28 -1.54 26.46
CA GLU A 209 -1.91 -1.82 26.02
C GLU A 209 -1.11 -0.52 25.94
N PRO A 210 0.19 -0.51 26.35
CA PRO A 210 1.03 0.68 26.28
C PRO A 210 1.08 1.27 24.85
N VAL A 211 0.90 2.58 24.72
CA VAL A 211 0.95 3.32 23.45
C VAL A 211 2.19 2.95 22.63
N LYS A 212 3.35 2.89 23.27
CA LYS A 212 4.64 2.59 22.64
C LYS A 212 4.76 1.16 22.09
N LYS A 213 3.93 0.22 22.54
CA LYS A 213 4.04 -1.21 22.22
C LYS A 213 2.91 -1.74 21.35
N ILE A 214 1.82 -1.01 21.24
CA ILE A 214 0.64 -1.46 20.51
C ILE A 214 0.98 -1.67 19.02
N THR A 215 0.51 -2.78 18.48
CA THR A 215 0.76 -3.14 17.07
C THR A 215 -0.27 -2.52 16.13
N GLY A 216 0.15 -2.23 14.89
CA GLY A 216 -0.69 -1.52 13.92
C GLY A 216 -2.02 -2.23 13.62
N TYR A 217 -2.03 -3.56 13.51
CA TYR A 217 -3.29 -4.28 13.24
C TYR A 217 -4.33 -4.13 14.37
N ARG A 218 -3.88 -3.99 15.64
CA ARG A 218 -4.78 -3.74 16.78
C ARG A 218 -5.36 -2.33 16.71
N ILE A 219 -4.54 -1.35 16.34
CA ILE A 219 -5.03 0.03 16.11
C ILE A 219 -6.12 0.04 15.04
N LEU A 220 -5.90 -0.63 13.90
CA LEU A 220 -6.89 -0.69 12.82
C LEU A 220 -8.18 -1.41 13.26
N ALA A 221 -8.06 -2.52 14.02
CA ALA A 221 -9.20 -3.24 14.56
C ALA A 221 -10.01 -2.38 15.54
N ILE A 222 -9.34 -1.71 16.48
CA ILE A 222 -9.95 -0.83 17.47
C ILE A 222 -10.63 0.37 16.80
N ASN A 223 -9.97 1.01 15.83
CA ASN A 223 -10.53 2.13 15.08
C ASN A 223 -11.80 1.73 14.32
N ARG A 224 -11.82 0.54 13.69
CA ARG A 224 -13.03 0.04 13.04
C ARG A 224 -14.15 -0.24 14.05
N GLY A 225 -13.84 -0.87 15.20
CA GLY A 225 -14.82 -1.12 16.26
C GLY A 225 -15.41 0.17 16.84
N GLU A 226 -14.62 1.24 16.92
CA GLU A 226 -15.09 2.58 17.32
C GLU A 226 -15.98 3.22 16.24
N ALA A 227 -15.57 3.15 14.96
CA ALA A 227 -16.36 3.65 13.83
C ALA A 227 -17.72 2.95 13.71
N GLU A 228 -17.77 1.64 13.97
CA GLU A 228 -18.98 0.83 14.04
C GLU A 228 -19.79 1.05 15.33
N LYS A 229 -19.31 1.92 16.24
CA LYS A 229 -19.94 2.27 17.51
C LYS A 229 -20.06 1.10 18.51
N VAL A 230 -19.26 0.07 18.35
CA VAL A 230 -19.15 -1.06 19.27
C VAL A 230 -18.22 -0.75 20.43
N LEU A 231 -17.12 -0.05 20.14
CA LEU A 231 -16.10 0.32 21.13
C LEU A 231 -16.13 1.82 21.45
N THR A 232 -15.61 2.15 22.63
CA THR A 232 -15.15 3.49 23.01
C THR A 232 -13.65 3.40 23.23
N VAL A 233 -12.88 4.30 22.65
CA VAL A 233 -11.42 4.27 22.67
C VAL A 233 -10.86 5.56 23.24
N LYS A 234 -9.87 5.46 24.12
CA LYS A 234 -9.17 6.62 24.70
C LYS A 234 -7.70 6.29 24.97
N ILE A 235 -6.92 7.33 25.21
CA ILE A 235 -5.56 7.20 25.72
C ILE A 235 -5.54 7.60 27.20
N GLU A 236 -5.19 6.68 28.07
CA GLU A 236 -4.95 6.95 29.48
C GLU A 236 -3.53 7.45 29.67
N ALA A 237 -3.40 8.74 29.97
CA ALA A 237 -2.12 9.40 30.23
C ALA A 237 -1.74 9.34 31.72
N PRO A 238 -0.46 9.51 32.10
CA PRO A 238 -0.01 9.60 33.48
C PRO A 238 -0.33 10.99 34.06
N VAL A 239 -1.62 11.24 34.37
CA VAL A 239 -2.18 12.55 34.71
C VAL A 239 -1.46 13.20 35.89
N ASP A 240 -1.19 12.45 36.99
CA ASP A 240 -0.54 12.98 38.18
C ASP A 240 0.86 13.54 37.89
N GLU A 241 1.65 12.83 37.06
CA GLU A 241 2.99 13.29 36.67
C GLU A 241 2.91 14.55 35.79
N ILE A 242 1.94 14.60 34.92
CA ILE A 242 1.70 15.75 34.03
C ILE A 242 1.29 16.98 34.81
N LEU A 243 0.34 16.84 35.72
CA LEU A 243 -0.10 17.95 36.58
C LEU A 243 1.02 18.43 37.50
N LEU A 244 1.79 17.51 38.08
CA LEU A 244 2.97 17.85 38.88
C LEU A 244 4.00 18.64 38.10
N TYR A 245 4.28 18.22 36.84
CA TYR A 245 5.19 18.95 35.95
C TYR A 245 4.68 20.36 35.64
N LEU A 246 3.42 20.48 35.23
CA LEU A 246 2.81 21.78 34.89
C LEU A 246 2.78 22.71 36.13
N CYS A 247 2.39 22.20 37.31
CA CYS A 247 2.40 22.98 38.53
C CYS A 247 3.81 23.51 38.85
N ARG A 248 4.85 22.67 38.73
CA ARG A 248 6.25 23.12 38.93
C ARG A 248 6.73 24.17 37.96
N LYS A 249 6.20 24.18 36.73
CA LYS A 249 6.56 25.18 35.70
C LYS A 249 5.78 26.47 35.84
N VAL A 250 4.50 26.38 36.22
CA VAL A 250 3.59 27.53 36.30
C VAL A 250 3.64 28.22 37.67
N ILE A 251 3.74 27.45 38.76
CA ILE A 251 3.77 27.97 40.11
C ILE A 251 5.23 28.15 40.56
N ILE A 252 5.75 29.38 40.41
CA ILE A 252 7.14 29.73 40.69
C ILE A 252 7.33 30.32 42.10
N ARG A 253 6.25 30.69 42.77
CA ARG A 253 6.22 31.22 44.16
C ARG A 253 5.05 30.69 44.89
N ASP A 254 5.25 30.31 46.14
CA ASP A 254 4.14 29.97 47.03
C ASP A 254 3.45 31.26 47.52
N ASN A 255 2.19 31.43 47.19
CA ASN A 255 1.37 32.55 47.54
C ASN A 255 -0.01 32.08 48.04
N LYS A 256 -0.30 32.34 49.30
CA LYS A 256 -1.52 31.87 49.99
C LYS A 256 -2.83 32.21 49.29
N TYR A 257 -2.83 33.25 48.42
CA TYR A 257 -4.02 33.72 47.71
C TYR A 257 -4.12 33.24 46.28
N ILE A 258 -3.01 32.81 45.69
CA ILE A 258 -2.92 32.49 44.26
C ILE A 258 -2.60 31.03 44.00
N THR A 259 -1.83 30.37 44.86
CA THR A 259 -1.31 29.02 44.59
C THR A 259 -2.43 28.01 44.26
N GLU A 260 -3.53 28.02 45.00
CA GLU A 260 -4.66 27.10 44.75
C GLU A 260 -5.41 27.45 43.47
N VAL A 261 -5.61 28.70 43.18
CA VAL A 261 -6.22 29.14 41.91
C VAL A 261 -5.40 28.74 40.70
N LEU A 262 -4.08 28.82 40.80
CA LEU A 262 -3.20 28.34 39.73
C LEU A 262 -3.20 26.82 39.60
N LYS A 263 -3.30 26.04 40.65
CA LYS A 263 -3.46 24.58 40.59
C LYS A 263 -4.74 24.20 39.86
N GLU A 264 -5.85 24.85 40.20
CA GLU A 264 -7.14 24.68 39.50
C GLU A 264 -7.03 25.07 38.02
N THR A 265 -6.38 26.20 37.74
CA THR A 265 -6.14 26.67 36.37
C THR A 265 -5.31 25.69 35.53
N VAL A 266 -4.25 25.14 36.12
CA VAL A 266 -3.41 24.11 35.49
C VAL A 266 -4.21 22.84 35.20
N ALA A 267 -5.01 22.38 36.19
CA ALA A 267 -5.86 21.21 36.01
C ALA A 267 -6.92 21.41 34.92
N ASP A 268 -7.57 22.58 34.87
CA ASP A 268 -8.53 22.94 33.82
C ASP A 268 -7.83 23.01 32.45
N SER A 269 -6.69 23.70 32.35
CA SER A 269 -5.91 23.79 31.11
C SER A 269 -5.55 22.41 30.57
N TYR A 270 -5.07 21.51 31.42
CA TYR A 270 -4.74 20.16 31.03
C TYR A 270 -5.98 19.39 30.56
N THR A 271 -7.01 19.30 31.41
CA THR A 271 -8.16 18.44 31.17
C THR A 271 -9.01 18.91 29.98
N ARG A 272 -9.22 20.20 29.86
CA ARG A 272 -10.12 20.79 28.86
C ARG A 272 -9.42 21.11 27.53
N LEU A 273 -8.16 21.53 27.57
CA LEU A 273 -7.49 22.08 26.38
C LEU A 273 -6.35 21.21 25.86
N ILE A 274 -5.50 20.68 26.76
CA ILE A 274 -4.29 19.96 26.36
C ILE A 274 -4.58 18.47 26.10
N ALA A 275 -5.16 17.76 27.07
CA ALA A 275 -5.36 16.33 27.01
C ALA A 275 -6.14 15.87 25.75
N PRO A 276 -7.31 16.47 25.39
CA PRO A 276 -8.04 16.05 24.19
C PRO A 276 -7.24 16.28 22.90
N SER A 277 -6.44 17.35 22.86
CA SER A 277 -5.62 17.65 21.69
C SER A 277 -4.45 16.65 21.54
N ILE A 278 -3.74 16.38 22.64
CA ILE A 278 -2.61 15.41 22.64
C ILE A 278 -3.10 13.99 22.36
N GLU A 279 -4.25 13.61 22.91
CA GLU A 279 -4.87 12.31 22.62
C GLU A 279 -5.16 12.17 21.13
N ASN A 280 -5.77 13.19 20.51
CA ASN A 280 -6.03 13.19 19.07
C ASN A 280 -4.74 13.13 18.25
N ASP A 281 -3.70 13.87 18.64
CA ASP A 281 -2.40 13.88 17.96
C ASP A 281 -1.78 12.46 18.00
N ILE A 282 -1.74 11.82 19.18
CA ILE A 282 -1.16 10.47 19.35
C ILE A 282 -2.00 9.42 18.61
N ARG A 283 -3.32 9.49 18.69
CA ARG A 283 -4.20 8.57 17.96
C ARG A 283 -4.04 8.70 16.44
N ALA A 284 -3.89 9.92 15.94
CA ALA A 284 -3.64 10.18 14.52
C ALA A 284 -2.29 9.57 14.09
N GLU A 285 -1.23 9.78 14.87
CA GLU A 285 0.10 9.21 14.61
C GLU A 285 0.07 7.67 14.63
N LEU A 286 -0.57 7.06 15.63
CA LEU A 286 -0.72 5.60 15.70
C LEU A 286 -1.49 5.05 14.49
N THR A 287 -2.54 5.73 14.07
CA THR A 287 -3.35 5.34 12.91
C THR A 287 -2.54 5.46 11.63
N GLU A 288 -1.83 6.56 11.42
CA GLU A 288 -0.98 6.76 10.24
C GLU A 288 0.11 5.70 10.14
N ASN A 289 0.82 5.43 11.24
CA ASN A 289 1.84 4.38 11.28
C ASN A 289 1.26 2.98 11.00
N ALA A 290 0.06 2.70 11.51
CA ALA A 290 -0.65 1.44 11.28
C ALA A 290 -1.08 1.29 9.81
N GLU A 291 -1.61 2.35 9.21
CA GLU A 291 -1.97 2.40 7.80
C GLU A 291 -0.75 2.19 6.90
N ASP A 292 0.37 2.86 7.17
CA ASP A 292 1.61 2.73 6.42
C ASP A 292 2.15 1.31 6.44
N GLY A 293 2.14 0.69 7.62
CA GLY A 293 2.52 -0.71 7.77
C GLY A 293 1.62 -1.65 6.96
N ALA A 294 0.30 -1.46 7.04
CA ALA A 294 -0.68 -2.25 6.30
C ALA A 294 -0.58 -2.06 4.78
N ILE A 295 -0.44 -0.82 4.30
CA ILE A 295 -0.29 -0.50 2.87
C ILE A 295 0.98 -1.16 2.29
N LYS A 296 2.08 -1.22 3.03
CA LYS A 296 3.30 -1.95 2.61
C LYS A 296 3.02 -3.44 2.42
N VAL A 297 2.26 -4.06 3.32
CA VAL A 297 1.83 -5.46 3.18
C VAL A 297 0.91 -5.64 1.97
N PHE A 298 -0.05 -4.74 1.77
CA PHE A 298 -0.96 -4.77 0.62
C PHE A 298 -0.19 -4.65 -0.70
N GLY A 299 0.81 -3.77 -0.75
CA GLY A 299 1.70 -3.63 -1.91
C GLY A 299 2.43 -4.93 -2.24
N LYS A 300 2.98 -5.63 -1.24
CA LYS A 300 3.62 -6.94 -1.44
C LYS A 300 2.64 -7.99 -1.94
N ASN A 301 1.45 -8.07 -1.36
CA ASN A 301 0.41 -8.99 -1.77
C ASN A 301 -0.05 -8.71 -3.22
N LEU A 302 -0.22 -7.44 -3.58
CA LEU A 302 -0.57 -7.04 -4.95
C LEU A 302 0.54 -7.40 -5.94
N THR A 303 1.80 -7.11 -5.61
CA THR A 303 2.96 -7.50 -6.45
C THR A 303 2.91 -8.98 -6.77
N GLN A 304 2.63 -9.83 -5.79
CA GLN A 304 2.61 -11.27 -5.99
C GLN A 304 1.43 -11.74 -6.85
N LEU A 305 0.28 -11.11 -6.73
CA LEU A 305 -0.85 -11.39 -7.61
C LEU A 305 -0.54 -11.00 -9.06
N LEU A 306 0.06 -9.83 -9.27
CA LEU A 306 0.41 -9.31 -10.60
C LEU A 306 1.55 -10.09 -11.26
N MET A 307 2.51 -10.53 -10.46
CA MET A 307 3.72 -11.23 -10.93
C MET A 307 3.56 -12.74 -11.01
N GLN A 308 2.36 -13.28 -10.84
CA GLN A 308 2.12 -14.71 -11.08
C GLN A 308 2.48 -15.09 -12.51
N PRO A 309 3.13 -16.26 -12.74
CA PRO A 309 3.47 -16.71 -14.07
C PRO A 309 2.23 -16.89 -14.95
N PRO A 310 2.22 -16.35 -16.17
CA PRO A 310 1.14 -16.54 -17.11
C PRO A 310 1.10 -17.97 -17.66
N ILE A 311 -0.07 -18.51 -17.90
CA ILE A 311 -0.26 -19.79 -18.59
C ILE A 311 -0.70 -19.50 -20.02
N THR A 312 0.27 -19.31 -20.90
CA THR A 312 0.01 -18.97 -22.31
C THR A 312 -0.28 -20.18 -23.19
N GLY A 313 -0.92 -19.94 -24.35
CA GLY A 313 -1.14 -20.97 -25.36
C GLY A 313 -2.16 -22.05 -24.99
N LYS A 314 -3.02 -21.79 -24.00
CA LYS A 314 -4.05 -22.73 -23.54
C LYS A 314 -5.45 -22.15 -23.72
N ARG A 315 -6.42 -23.00 -24.09
CA ARG A 315 -7.85 -22.66 -24.07
C ARG A 315 -8.38 -22.90 -22.68
N VAL A 316 -9.04 -21.90 -22.13
CA VAL A 316 -9.47 -21.87 -20.73
C VAL A 316 -10.99 -21.72 -20.65
N LEU A 317 -11.60 -22.50 -19.76
CA LEU A 317 -12.97 -22.30 -19.31
C LEU A 317 -12.95 -21.50 -17.99
N GLY A 318 -13.40 -20.25 -18.02
CA GLY A 318 -13.65 -19.47 -16.82
C GLY A 318 -14.95 -19.91 -16.16
N TRP A 319 -14.89 -20.13 -14.87
CA TRP A 319 -16.03 -20.53 -14.04
C TRP A 319 -16.19 -19.52 -12.91
N ASP A 320 -17.24 -18.71 -13.01
CA ASP A 320 -17.64 -17.75 -11.97
C ASP A 320 -18.68 -18.41 -11.08
N PRO A 321 -18.33 -18.87 -9.86
CA PRO A 321 -19.22 -19.64 -8.99
C PRO A 321 -20.36 -18.79 -8.43
N ALA A 322 -21.56 -19.33 -8.35
CA ALA A 322 -22.69 -18.70 -7.68
C ALA A 322 -23.74 -19.73 -7.29
N PHE A 323 -24.49 -19.44 -6.22
CA PHE A 323 -25.62 -20.28 -5.80
C PHE A 323 -26.87 -19.98 -6.65
N ARG A 324 -27.70 -19.06 -6.22
CA ARG A 324 -29.04 -18.79 -6.78
C ARG A 324 -29.01 -18.37 -8.26
N THR A 325 -28.07 -17.56 -8.68
CA THR A 325 -28.04 -17.00 -10.03
C THR A 325 -27.40 -17.92 -11.07
N GLY A 326 -26.92 -19.10 -10.65
CA GLY A 326 -26.18 -20.03 -11.49
C GLY A 326 -24.73 -19.62 -11.73
N CYS A 327 -23.87 -20.60 -11.97
CA CYS A 327 -22.47 -20.38 -12.32
C CYS A 327 -22.34 -19.91 -13.77
N LYS A 328 -21.62 -18.82 -14.01
CA LYS A 328 -21.37 -18.29 -15.35
C LYS A 328 -20.10 -18.88 -15.92
N LEU A 329 -20.18 -19.34 -17.14
CA LEU A 329 -19.08 -19.96 -17.85
C LEU A 329 -18.69 -19.15 -19.06
N ALA A 330 -17.38 -19.00 -19.28
CA ALA A 330 -16.83 -18.35 -20.47
C ALA A 330 -15.66 -19.17 -21.04
N VAL A 331 -15.73 -19.55 -22.30
CA VAL A 331 -14.64 -20.21 -23.01
C VAL A 331 -13.79 -19.14 -23.68
N VAL A 332 -12.50 -19.13 -23.40
CA VAL A 332 -11.53 -18.23 -24.07
C VAL A 332 -10.50 -19.04 -24.84
N ASP A 333 -10.10 -18.51 -26.00
CA ASP A 333 -9.02 -19.10 -26.80
C ASP A 333 -7.63 -18.73 -26.23
N GLU A 334 -6.58 -19.14 -26.93
CA GLU A 334 -5.18 -18.93 -26.54
C GLU A 334 -4.78 -17.44 -26.48
N THR A 335 -5.56 -16.57 -27.11
CA THR A 335 -5.34 -15.11 -27.15
C THR A 335 -6.18 -14.34 -26.14
N GLY A 336 -7.05 -15.04 -25.40
CA GLY A 336 -8.00 -14.44 -24.46
C GLY A 336 -9.30 -13.96 -25.12
N LYS A 337 -9.54 -14.26 -26.42
CA LYS A 337 -10.81 -13.97 -27.09
C LYS A 337 -11.91 -14.90 -26.58
N VAL A 338 -13.05 -14.35 -26.22
CA VAL A 338 -14.21 -15.15 -25.79
C VAL A 338 -14.84 -15.82 -27.01
N LEU A 339 -14.93 -17.15 -26.94
CA LEU A 339 -15.54 -18.01 -27.98
C LEU A 339 -16.99 -18.35 -27.67
N TYR A 340 -17.33 -18.52 -26.40
CA TYR A 340 -18.66 -18.93 -25.97
C TYR A 340 -18.92 -18.59 -24.50
N THR A 341 -20.16 -18.30 -24.16
CA THR A 341 -20.60 -18.10 -22.78
C THR A 341 -21.90 -18.84 -22.52
N THR A 342 -22.10 -19.32 -21.28
CA THR A 342 -23.34 -19.95 -20.84
C THR A 342 -23.51 -19.86 -19.33
N VAL A 343 -24.67 -20.23 -18.82
CA VAL A 343 -24.96 -20.33 -17.39
C VAL A 343 -25.36 -21.76 -17.06
N VAL A 344 -24.82 -22.31 -15.97
CA VAL A 344 -25.15 -23.64 -15.46
C VAL A 344 -25.54 -23.52 -14.00
N TYR A 345 -26.32 -24.50 -13.51
CA TYR A 345 -26.89 -24.47 -12.18
C TYR A 345 -26.54 -25.72 -11.35
N PRO A 346 -25.26 -25.99 -11.11
CA PRO A 346 -24.83 -27.20 -10.40
C PRO A 346 -25.04 -27.14 -8.88
N THR A 347 -25.18 -25.92 -8.34
CA THR A 347 -25.28 -25.64 -6.90
C THR A 347 -26.74 -25.44 -6.45
N GLU A 348 -26.95 -25.43 -5.12
CA GLU A 348 -28.26 -25.12 -4.55
C GLU A 348 -28.74 -23.72 -5.00
N PRO A 349 -30.07 -23.53 -5.13
CA PRO A 349 -31.14 -24.49 -4.86
C PRO A 349 -31.50 -25.42 -6.05
N GLN A 350 -30.96 -25.17 -7.26
CA GLN A 350 -31.35 -25.88 -8.47
C GLN A 350 -30.75 -27.29 -8.59
N ASN A 351 -29.53 -27.51 -8.11
CA ASN A 351 -28.81 -28.80 -8.09
C ASN A 351 -28.77 -29.57 -9.42
N LYS A 352 -28.70 -28.89 -10.57
CA LYS A 352 -28.67 -29.50 -11.91
C LYS A 352 -27.28 -30.03 -12.28
N VAL A 353 -26.71 -30.88 -11.44
CA VAL A 353 -25.34 -31.37 -11.58
C VAL A 353 -25.16 -32.19 -12.86
N ALA A 354 -26.08 -33.13 -13.17
CA ALA A 354 -25.96 -33.98 -14.35
C ALA A 354 -26.04 -33.19 -15.67
N GLU A 355 -26.91 -32.18 -15.74
CA GLU A 355 -27.01 -31.26 -16.88
C GLU A 355 -25.73 -30.47 -17.06
N THR A 356 -25.18 -29.94 -15.96
CA THR A 356 -23.92 -29.18 -15.95
C THR A 356 -22.75 -30.04 -16.44
N LYS A 357 -22.61 -31.27 -15.91
CA LYS A 357 -21.56 -32.20 -16.35
C LYS A 357 -21.57 -32.44 -17.85
N LYS A 358 -22.80 -32.65 -18.42
CA LYS A 358 -22.96 -32.83 -19.87
C LYS A 358 -22.56 -31.61 -20.66
N ILE A 359 -23.06 -30.40 -20.27
CA ILE A 359 -22.72 -29.14 -20.96
C ILE A 359 -21.20 -28.90 -20.96
N VAL A 360 -20.57 -29.07 -19.83
CA VAL A 360 -19.11 -28.81 -19.70
C VAL A 360 -18.31 -29.84 -20.51
N ALA A 361 -18.68 -31.12 -20.47
CA ALA A 361 -18.02 -32.15 -21.29
C ALA A 361 -18.14 -31.84 -22.79
N ASP A 362 -19.30 -31.42 -23.27
CA ASP A 362 -19.53 -31.01 -24.64
C ASP A 362 -18.66 -29.77 -25.01
N LEU A 363 -18.54 -28.77 -24.12
CA LEU A 363 -17.68 -27.60 -24.30
C LEU A 363 -16.20 -27.99 -24.37
N VAL A 364 -15.75 -28.84 -23.45
CA VAL A 364 -14.36 -29.36 -23.43
C VAL A 364 -14.01 -30.00 -24.77
N LYS A 365 -14.88 -30.87 -25.27
CA LYS A 365 -14.69 -31.59 -26.54
C LYS A 365 -14.77 -30.63 -27.74
N LYS A 366 -15.78 -29.76 -27.76
CA LYS A 366 -16.03 -28.82 -28.89
C LYS A 366 -14.94 -27.81 -29.08
N TYR A 367 -14.45 -27.23 -27.98
CA TYR A 367 -13.48 -26.14 -28.03
C TYR A 367 -12.06 -26.56 -27.71
N GLY A 368 -11.80 -27.84 -27.34
CA GLY A 368 -10.46 -28.32 -26.99
C GLY A 368 -9.93 -27.64 -25.72
N ILE A 369 -10.80 -27.46 -24.73
CA ILE A 369 -10.42 -26.83 -23.45
C ILE A 369 -9.44 -27.75 -22.71
N SER A 370 -8.38 -27.19 -22.17
CA SER A 370 -7.36 -27.91 -21.40
C SER A 370 -7.32 -27.50 -19.93
N LEU A 371 -7.88 -26.32 -19.59
CA LEU A 371 -7.84 -25.80 -18.22
C LEU A 371 -9.20 -25.18 -17.85
N ILE A 372 -9.58 -25.32 -16.58
CA ILE A 372 -10.73 -24.66 -15.97
C ILE A 372 -10.21 -23.69 -14.90
N SER A 373 -10.50 -22.40 -15.06
CA SER A 373 -10.20 -21.35 -14.09
C SER A 373 -11.41 -21.08 -13.23
N VAL A 374 -11.35 -21.39 -11.95
CA VAL A 374 -12.48 -21.30 -11.01
C VAL A 374 -12.26 -20.12 -10.07
N GLY A 375 -13.20 -19.18 -9.98
CA GLY A 375 -13.17 -18.10 -9.01
C GLY A 375 -13.22 -18.61 -7.57
N ASN A 376 -12.57 -17.92 -6.64
CA ASN A 376 -12.49 -18.32 -5.23
C ASN A 376 -13.55 -17.68 -4.33
N GLY A 377 -14.63 -17.12 -4.89
CA GLY A 377 -15.69 -16.47 -4.13
C GLY A 377 -16.81 -17.41 -3.66
N THR A 378 -18.01 -16.87 -3.61
CA THR A 378 -19.21 -17.60 -3.16
C THR A 378 -19.45 -18.83 -4.02
N ALA A 379 -19.78 -19.99 -3.40
CA ALA A 379 -19.98 -21.29 -4.06
C ALA A 379 -18.76 -21.88 -4.78
N SER A 380 -17.56 -21.37 -4.52
CA SER A 380 -16.30 -21.87 -5.11
C SER A 380 -16.05 -23.33 -4.71
N ARG A 381 -16.28 -23.66 -3.44
CA ARG A 381 -16.08 -25.01 -2.90
C ARG A 381 -16.99 -26.04 -3.55
N GLU A 382 -18.27 -25.73 -3.62
CA GLU A 382 -19.28 -26.59 -4.24
C GLU A 382 -18.96 -26.81 -5.72
N SER A 383 -18.56 -25.74 -6.40
CA SER A 383 -18.13 -25.80 -7.79
C SER A 383 -16.88 -26.66 -7.98
N GLU A 384 -15.88 -26.51 -7.10
CA GLU A 384 -14.63 -27.30 -7.13
C GLU A 384 -14.91 -28.79 -6.98
N MET A 385 -15.78 -29.19 -6.03
CA MET A 385 -16.18 -30.59 -5.85
C MET A 385 -16.82 -31.15 -7.13
N ILE A 386 -17.77 -30.42 -7.70
CA ILE A 386 -18.49 -30.84 -8.91
C ILE A 386 -17.54 -30.97 -10.10
N ILE A 387 -16.60 -30.04 -10.25
CA ILE A 387 -15.58 -30.05 -11.31
C ILE A 387 -14.63 -31.26 -11.15
N SER A 388 -14.16 -31.53 -9.93
CA SER A 388 -13.30 -32.67 -9.64
C SER A 388 -14.01 -33.99 -9.92
N ASP A 389 -15.24 -34.16 -9.46
CA ASP A 389 -16.05 -35.34 -9.70
C ASP A 389 -16.30 -35.53 -11.20
N MET A 390 -16.63 -34.47 -11.92
CA MET A 390 -16.83 -34.49 -13.35
C MET A 390 -15.56 -34.93 -14.12
N ILE A 391 -14.39 -34.39 -13.75
CA ILE A 391 -13.11 -34.79 -14.37
C ILE A 391 -12.86 -36.28 -14.19
N LYS A 392 -13.08 -36.82 -12.99
CA LYS A 392 -12.89 -38.25 -12.66
C LYS A 392 -13.91 -39.13 -13.36
N GLU A 393 -15.20 -38.83 -13.26
CA GLU A 393 -16.28 -39.67 -13.79
C GLU A 393 -16.27 -39.72 -15.32
N LEU A 394 -16.01 -38.59 -15.98
CA LEU A 394 -16.06 -38.49 -17.44
C LEU A 394 -14.67 -38.60 -18.09
N HIS A 395 -13.62 -38.84 -17.29
CA HIS A 395 -12.21 -38.93 -17.75
C HIS A 395 -11.81 -37.77 -18.66
N LEU A 396 -12.19 -36.54 -18.28
CA LEU A 396 -11.92 -35.35 -19.09
C LEU A 396 -10.41 -35.02 -19.08
N PRO A 397 -9.81 -34.68 -20.22
CA PRO A 397 -8.39 -34.34 -20.34
C PRO A 397 -8.15 -32.87 -19.94
N VAL A 398 -8.66 -32.47 -18.78
CA VAL A 398 -8.56 -31.09 -18.27
C VAL A 398 -8.07 -31.09 -16.83
N SER A 399 -7.39 -30.01 -16.47
CA SER A 399 -7.07 -29.69 -15.08
C SER A 399 -7.79 -28.41 -14.67
N TYR A 400 -7.90 -28.15 -13.37
CA TYR A 400 -8.46 -26.89 -12.89
C TYR A 400 -7.50 -26.15 -11.95
N VAL A 401 -7.73 -24.85 -11.82
CA VAL A 401 -7.01 -23.96 -10.92
C VAL A 401 -8.01 -23.03 -10.24
N ILE A 402 -7.86 -22.85 -8.94
CA ILE A 402 -8.61 -21.83 -8.21
C ILE A 402 -7.88 -20.49 -8.38
N VAL A 403 -8.59 -19.50 -8.91
CA VAL A 403 -8.06 -18.17 -9.22
C VAL A 403 -8.67 -17.13 -8.29
N ASN A 404 -7.87 -16.20 -7.83
CA ASN A 404 -8.36 -15.07 -7.03
C ASN A 404 -9.26 -14.19 -7.90
N GLU A 405 -10.57 -14.07 -7.53
CA GLU A 405 -11.55 -13.26 -8.25
C GLU A 405 -11.66 -11.82 -7.73
N ALA A 406 -10.79 -11.41 -6.77
CA ALA A 406 -10.84 -10.05 -6.20
C ALA A 406 -10.93 -8.99 -7.29
N GLY A 407 -11.86 -8.06 -7.14
CA GLY A 407 -12.14 -7.00 -8.11
C GLY A 407 -12.83 -7.42 -9.43
N ALA A 408 -13.11 -8.72 -9.67
CA ALA A 408 -13.80 -9.16 -10.90
C ALA A 408 -15.20 -8.54 -11.02
N SER A 409 -15.93 -8.41 -9.92
CA SER A 409 -17.23 -7.73 -9.87
C SER A 409 -17.12 -6.23 -10.18
N VAL A 410 -16.04 -5.57 -9.74
CA VAL A 410 -15.79 -4.15 -10.05
C VAL A 410 -15.48 -3.98 -11.54
N TYR A 411 -14.60 -4.83 -12.10
CA TYR A 411 -14.31 -4.82 -13.52
C TYR A 411 -15.57 -5.06 -14.36
N SER A 412 -16.32 -6.13 -14.07
CA SER A 412 -17.47 -6.54 -14.88
C SER A 412 -18.59 -5.49 -14.94
N ALA A 413 -18.72 -4.66 -13.89
CA ALA A 413 -19.65 -3.53 -13.84
C ALA A 413 -19.07 -2.22 -14.40
N SER A 414 -17.80 -2.19 -14.76
CA SER A 414 -17.12 -0.97 -15.24
C SER A 414 -17.52 -0.57 -16.66
N LYS A 415 -17.29 0.72 -16.98
CA LYS A 415 -17.45 1.23 -18.34
C LYS A 415 -16.50 0.51 -19.32
N LEU A 416 -15.27 0.22 -18.90
CA LEU A 416 -14.29 -0.49 -19.68
C LEU A 416 -14.80 -1.88 -20.10
N ALA A 417 -15.34 -2.66 -19.15
CA ALA A 417 -15.88 -3.97 -19.45
C ALA A 417 -17.11 -3.90 -20.36
N THR A 418 -17.91 -2.83 -20.25
CA THR A 418 -19.05 -2.60 -21.13
C THR A 418 -18.60 -2.27 -22.56
N GLU A 419 -17.54 -1.47 -22.72
CA GLU A 419 -16.94 -1.17 -24.02
C GLU A 419 -16.28 -2.43 -24.62
N GLU A 420 -15.62 -3.26 -23.81
CA GLU A 420 -14.97 -4.50 -24.26
C GLU A 420 -15.97 -5.60 -24.65
N PHE A 421 -17.09 -5.69 -23.92
CA PHE A 421 -18.15 -6.70 -24.11
C PHE A 421 -19.55 -6.09 -24.03
N PRO A 422 -19.96 -5.33 -25.04
CA PRO A 422 -21.26 -4.65 -25.03
C PRO A 422 -22.45 -5.62 -24.98
N GLU A 423 -22.31 -6.82 -25.56
CA GLU A 423 -23.37 -7.84 -25.64
C GLU A 423 -23.45 -8.76 -24.41
N PHE A 424 -22.47 -8.67 -23.46
CA PHE A 424 -22.41 -9.56 -22.30
C PHE A 424 -23.00 -8.89 -21.06
N ASP A 425 -23.66 -9.69 -20.25
CA ASP A 425 -24.04 -9.30 -18.89
C ASP A 425 -22.83 -9.26 -17.93
N VAL A 426 -23.02 -8.73 -16.74
CA VAL A 426 -21.98 -8.59 -15.71
C VAL A 426 -21.37 -9.95 -15.33
N GLY A 427 -22.16 -11.01 -15.25
CA GLY A 427 -21.68 -12.35 -14.90
C GLY A 427 -20.84 -12.98 -16.02
N GLN A 428 -21.23 -12.81 -17.28
CA GLN A 428 -20.46 -13.29 -18.42
C GLN A 428 -19.11 -12.57 -18.53
N ARG A 429 -19.07 -11.26 -18.28
CA ARG A 429 -17.84 -10.46 -18.21
C ARG A 429 -16.93 -10.93 -17.06
N SER A 430 -17.50 -11.26 -15.91
CA SER A 430 -16.76 -11.80 -14.76
C SER A 430 -16.12 -13.15 -15.10
N ALA A 431 -16.88 -14.09 -15.68
CA ALA A 431 -16.36 -15.40 -16.09
C ALA A 431 -15.22 -15.28 -17.13
N ALA A 432 -15.37 -14.36 -18.10
CA ALA A 432 -14.31 -14.08 -19.06
C ALA A 432 -13.04 -13.52 -18.39
N SER A 433 -13.19 -12.63 -17.42
CA SER A 433 -12.08 -12.08 -16.65
C SER A 433 -11.37 -13.18 -15.82
N ILE A 434 -12.12 -14.06 -15.15
CA ILE A 434 -11.57 -15.19 -14.39
C ILE A 434 -10.74 -16.12 -15.30
N ALA A 435 -11.19 -16.39 -16.52
CA ALA A 435 -10.43 -17.19 -17.49
C ALA A 435 -9.12 -16.50 -17.89
N ARG A 436 -9.18 -15.21 -18.21
CA ARG A 436 -8.02 -14.43 -18.67
C ARG A 436 -6.99 -14.19 -17.59
N ARG A 437 -7.40 -14.12 -16.31
CA ARG A 437 -6.47 -14.02 -15.17
C ARG A 437 -5.53 -15.21 -15.08
N LEU A 438 -5.97 -16.39 -15.52
CA LEU A 438 -5.10 -17.56 -15.58
C LEU A 438 -4.11 -17.46 -16.74
N GLN A 439 -4.53 -16.89 -17.88
CA GLN A 439 -3.68 -16.72 -19.05
C GLN A 439 -2.60 -15.66 -18.84
N ASP A 440 -2.98 -14.46 -18.36
CA ASP A 440 -2.06 -13.40 -17.94
C ASP A 440 -2.68 -12.56 -16.82
N PRO A 441 -2.29 -12.81 -15.55
CA PRO A 441 -2.79 -12.08 -14.40
C PRO A 441 -2.55 -10.58 -14.49
N LEU A 442 -1.35 -10.15 -14.90
CA LEU A 442 -0.99 -8.73 -15.00
C LEU A 442 -1.86 -8.02 -16.01
N ALA A 443 -1.98 -8.54 -17.24
CA ALA A 443 -2.74 -7.93 -18.33
C ALA A 443 -4.22 -7.77 -18.00
N GLU A 444 -4.78 -8.66 -17.18
CA GLU A 444 -6.19 -8.59 -16.77
C GLU A 444 -6.40 -7.72 -15.54
N LEU A 445 -5.55 -7.85 -14.50
CA LEU A 445 -5.73 -7.13 -13.23
C LEU A 445 -5.51 -5.62 -13.37
N VAL A 446 -4.69 -5.15 -14.31
CA VAL A 446 -4.52 -3.71 -14.57
C VAL A 446 -5.78 -3.00 -15.08
N LYS A 447 -6.80 -3.75 -15.49
CA LYS A 447 -8.11 -3.21 -15.86
C LYS A 447 -8.96 -2.79 -14.66
N ILE A 448 -8.52 -3.16 -13.46
CA ILE A 448 -9.20 -2.90 -12.18
C ILE A 448 -8.44 -1.80 -11.45
N GLU A 449 -9.15 -0.86 -10.84
CA GLU A 449 -8.51 0.09 -9.95
C GLU A 449 -7.78 -0.67 -8.83
N PRO A 450 -6.48 -0.41 -8.59
CA PRO A 450 -5.68 -1.20 -7.63
C PRO A 450 -6.29 -1.28 -6.23
N LYS A 451 -6.93 -0.20 -5.75
CA LYS A 451 -7.62 -0.15 -4.47
C LYS A 451 -8.87 -1.06 -4.38
N ALA A 452 -9.40 -1.50 -5.53
CA ALA A 452 -10.55 -2.42 -5.57
C ALA A 452 -10.13 -3.91 -5.61
N ILE A 453 -8.84 -4.19 -5.75
CA ILE A 453 -8.30 -5.54 -5.64
C ILE A 453 -8.12 -5.84 -4.15
N GLY A 454 -8.84 -6.83 -3.62
CA GLY A 454 -8.75 -7.22 -2.22
C GLY A 454 -7.40 -7.89 -1.91
N VAL A 455 -6.49 -7.18 -1.28
CA VAL A 455 -5.13 -7.63 -0.95
C VAL A 455 -4.81 -7.60 0.54
N GLY A 456 -5.78 -7.21 1.38
CA GLY A 456 -5.57 -7.22 2.82
C GLY A 456 -6.79 -6.82 3.64
N GLN A 457 -6.70 -7.17 4.93
CA GLN A 457 -7.71 -6.82 5.92
C GLN A 457 -7.66 -5.31 6.23
N TYR A 458 -8.80 -4.70 6.51
CA TYR A 458 -8.96 -3.25 6.78
C TYR A 458 -8.66 -2.32 5.59
N GLN A 459 -8.44 -2.83 4.38
CA GLN A 459 -8.13 -2.03 3.20
C GLN A 459 -9.15 -0.90 2.95
N HIS A 460 -10.43 -1.12 3.25
CA HIS A 460 -11.50 -0.13 3.05
C HIS A 460 -11.53 0.99 4.10
N ASP A 461 -10.82 0.82 5.22
CA ASP A 461 -10.74 1.80 6.31
C ASP A 461 -9.56 2.75 6.16
N MET A 462 -8.65 2.48 5.23
CA MET A 462 -7.43 3.26 4.98
C MET A 462 -7.71 4.63 4.36
N ASN A 463 -6.75 5.53 4.49
CA ASN A 463 -6.72 6.74 3.70
C ASN A 463 -6.74 6.41 2.21
N LYS A 464 -7.87 6.72 1.54
CA LYS A 464 -8.14 6.33 0.15
C LYS A 464 -7.08 6.84 -0.84
N LYS A 465 -6.63 8.07 -0.64
CA LYS A 465 -5.63 8.71 -1.53
C LYS A 465 -4.27 8.02 -1.37
N LYS A 466 -3.82 7.82 -0.13
CA LYS A 466 -2.54 7.17 0.19
C LYS A 466 -2.52 5.72 -0.32
N LEU A 467 -3.62 5.00 -0.12
CA LEU A 467 -3.79 3.64 -0.64
C LEU A 467 -3.73 3.59 -2.18
N GLU A 468 -4.45 4.50 -2.86
CA GLU A 468 -4.49 4.57 -4.33
C GLU A 468 -3.12 4.88 -4.92
N GLU A 469 -2.40 5.84 -4.36
CA GLU A 469 -1.04 6.20 -4.79
C GLU A 469 -0.07 5.03 -4.59
N ALA A 470 -0.09 4.40 -3.42
CA ALA A 470 0.81 3.29 -3.11
C ALA A 470 0.55 2.04 -3.97
N LEU A 471 -0.71 1.62 -4.11
CA LEU A 471 -1.04 0.45 -4.94
C LEU A 471 -0.89 0.75 -6.43
N GLY A 472 -1.17 1.98 -6.88
CA GLY A 472 -0.90 2.42 -8.24
C GLY A 472 0.58 2.34 -8.59
N ALA A 473 1.45 2.76 -7.68
CA ALA A 473 2.89 2.64 -7.83
C ALA A 473 3.36 1.18 -7.95
N VAL A 474 2.76 0.26 -7.20
CA VAL A 474 3.05 -1.18 -7.31
C VAL A 474 2.68 -1.73 -8.69
N VAL A 475 1.52 -1.34 -9.23
CA VAL A 475 1.12 -1.76 -10.60
C VAL A 475 2.09 -1.21 -11.62
N GLU A 476 2.46 0.06 -11.53
CA GLU A 476 3.45 0.70 -12.40
C GLU A 476 4.78 -0.06 -12.39
N ASP A 477 5.29 -0.41 -11.21
CA ASP A 477 6.54 -1.19 -11.08
C ASP A 477 6.44 -2.56 -11.74
N CYS A 478 5.35 -3.29 -11.50
CA CYS A 478 5.15 -4.61 -12.09
C CYS A 478 5.09 -4.53 -13.62
N VAL A 479 4.34 -3.58 -14.18
CA VAL A 479 4.19 -3.38 -15.63
C VAL A 479 5.53 -3.03 -16.26
N ASN A 480 6.29 -2.09 -15.70
CA ASN A 480 7.57 -1.67 -16.26
C ASN A 480 8.66 -2.75 -16.06
N ARG A 481 8.60 -3.54 -14.99
CA ARG A 481 9.49 -4.67 -14.77
C ARG A 481 9.28 -5.81 -15.78
N VAL A 482 8.02 -6.14 -16.07
CA VAL A 482 7.67 -7.17 -17.06
C VAL A 482 7.91 -6.66 -18.49
N GLY A 483 7.63 -5.39 -18.75
CA GLY A 483 7.59 -4.80 -20.07
C GLY A 483 6.30 -5.15 -20.81
N VAL A 484 6.00 -4.40 -21.85
CA VAL A 484 4.69 -4.44 -22.52
C VAL A 484 4.87 -4.62 -24.03
N ASP A 485 4.18 -5.58 -24.64
CA ASP A 485 4.13 -5.70 -26.10
C ASP A 485 3.25 -4.59 -26.68
N LEU A 486 3.86 -3.73 -27.50
CA LEU A 486 3.23 -2.56 -28.09
C LEU A 486 2.07 -2.92 -29.02
N ASN A 487 2.15 -4.08 -29.67
CA ASN A 487 1.18 -4.51 -30.67
C ASN A 487 -0.04 -5.26 -30.10
N THR A 488 0.05 -5.75 -28.84
CA THR A 488 -1.04 -6.53 -28.22
C THR A 488 -1.63 -5.88 -26.98
N ALA A 489 -0.88 -4.99 -26.32
CA ALA A 489 -1.27 -4.39 -25.06
C ALA A 489 -2.57 -3.58 -25.14
N SER A 490 -3.38 -3.68 -24.09
CA SER A 490 -4.57 -2.86 -23.90
C SER A 490 -4.22 -1.44 -23.44
N ALA A 491 -5.12 -0.48 -23.66
CA ALA A 491 -4.92 0.89 -23.18
C ALA A 491 -4.73 0.98 -21.64
N PRO A 492 -5.46 0.24 -20.80
CA PRO A 492 -5.18 0.19 -19.36
C PRO A 492 -3.76 -0.28 -19.04
N LEU A 493 -3.27 -1.33 -19.70
CA LEU A 493 -1.89 -1.83 -19.47
C LEU A 493 -0.85 -0.78 -19.90
N LEU A 494 -1.03 -0.18 -21.06
CA LEU A 494 -0.16 0.89 -21.57
C LEU A 494 -0.11 2.11 -20.65
N SER A 495 -1.21 2.45 -19.97
CA SER A 495 -1.28 3.62 -19.08
C SER A 495 -0.40 3.54 -17.84
N TYR A 496 0.07 2.34 -17.48
CA TYR A 496 1.04 2.12 -16.40
C TYR A 496 2.50 2.07 -16.89
N VAL A 497 2.73 2.20 -18.19
CA VAL A 497 4.11 2.33 -18.70
C VAL A 497 4.65 3.72 -18.37
N SER A 498 5.89 3.77 -17.92
CA SER A 498 6.61 5.00 -17.60
C SER A 498 6.42 6.08 -18.69
N GLY A 499 6.01 7.28 -18.30
CA GLY A 499 5.78 8.41 -19.21
C GLY A 499 4.50 8.36 -20.06
N ILE A 500 3.66 7.33 -19.90
CA ILE A 500 2.40 7.17 -20.62
C ILE A 500 1.20 7.44 -19.71
N ASN A 501 0.37 8.38 -20.07
CA ASN A 501 -0.91 8.60 -19.41
C ASN A 501 -2.07 7.95 -20.18
N GLY A 502 -3.27 7.90 -19.59
CA GLY A 502 -4.42 7.26 -20.21
C GLY A 502 -4.82 7.81 -21.57
N THR A 503 -4.55 9.09 -21.85
CA THR A 503 -4.81 9.70 -23.18
C THR A 503 -3.82 9.17 -24.22
N ILE A 504 -2.53 9.15 -23.88
CA ILE A 504 -1.48 8.64 -24.78
C ILE A 504 -1.69 7.13 -25.00
N ALA A 505 -2.04 6.36 -23.96
CA ALA A 505 -2.33 4.94 -24.08
C ALA A 505 -3.45 4.67 -25.10
N LYS A 506 -4.55 5.42 -25.04
CA LYS A 506 -5.64 5.33 -26.05
C LYS A 506 -5.16 5.71 -27.45
N ASN A 507 -4.36 6.77 -27.57
CA ASN A 507 -3.82 7.18 -28.87
C ASN A 507 -2.89 6.13 -29.48
N ILE A 508 -2.13 5.40 -28.67
CA ILE A 508 -1.30 4.27 -29.16
C ILE A 508 -2.18 3.17 -29.74
N VAL A 509 -3.26 2.80 -29.05
CA VAL A 509 -4.19 1.78 -29.52
C VAL A 509 -4.86 2.23 -30.82
N ASN A 510 -5.39 3.46 -30.88
CA ASN A 510 -6.01 4.01 -32.07
C ASN A 510 -5.03 4.05 -33.27
N TYR A 511 -3.80 4.50 -33.01
CA TYR A 511 -2.77 4.52 -34.09
C TYR A 511 -2.54 3.12 -34.65
N ARG A 512 -2.46 2.10 -33.79
CA ARG A 512 -2.30 0.70 -34.18
C ARG A 512 -3.49 0.18 -35.00
N GLU A 513 -4.70 0.55 -34.60
CA GLU A 513 -5.93 0.17 -35.34
C GLU A 513 -6.03 0.82 -36.73
N GLU A 514 -5.60 2.08 -36.86
CA GLU A 514 -5.65 2.84 -38.08
C GLU A 514 -4.50 2.52 -39.07
N ASN A 515 -3.28 2.31 -38.55
CA ASN A 515 -2.05 2.19 -39.33
C ASN A 515 -1.45 0.77 -39.35
N GLY A 516 -2.06 -0.18 -38.63
CA GLY A 516 -1.53 -1.52 -38.45
C GLY A 516 -0.46 -1.60 -37.35
N LYS A 517 0.19 -2.77 -37.24
CA LYS A 517 1.22 -3.05 -36.22
C LYS A 517 2.39 -2.08 -36.32
N PHE A 518 2.87 -1.64 -35.15
CA PHE A 518 4.16 -0.94 -35.05
C PHE A 518 5.29 -1.86 -35.52
N LYS A 519 6.15 -1.36 -36.38
CA LYS A 519 7.31 -2.06 -36.91
C LYS A 519 8.59 -1.77 -36.13
N ASN A 520 8.68 -0.60 -35.57
CA ASN A 520 9.80 -0.20 -34.71
C ASN A 520 9.37 0.83 -33.66
N ARG A 521 10.15 0.97 -32.56
CA ARG A 521 9.87 1.88 -31.46
C ARG A 521 9.81 3.36 -31.89
N LYS A 522 10.54 3.76 -32.94
CA LYS A 522 10.54 5.16 -33.43
C LYS A 522 9.18 5.60 -33.92
N GLU A 523 8.32 4.66 -34.35
CA GLU A 523 6.95 4.99 -34.80
C GLU A 523 6.07 5.51 -33.65
N LEU A 524 6.42 5.29 -32.40
CA LEU A 524 5.76 5.92 -31.25
C LEU A 524 5.75 7.45 -31.34
N LEU A 525 6.78 8.06 -31.91
CA LEU A 525 6.85 9.52 -32.13
C LEU A 525 5.79 10.05 -33.14
N LYS A 526 5.13 9.17 -33.87
CA LYS A 526 4.01 9.51 -34.76
C LYS A 526 2.66 9.52 -34.02
N VAL A 527 2.64 8.98 -32.79
CA VAL A 527 1.42 8.92 -31.97
C VAL A 527 1.09 10.30 -31.40
N SER A 528 -0.16 10.71 -31.56
CA SER A 528 -0.62 12.02 -31.05
C SER A 528 -0.37 12.16 -29.56
N LYS A 529 0.15 13.31 -29.13
CA LYS A 529 0.54 13.68 -27.75
C LYS A 529 1.72 12.90 -27.14
N LEU A 530 2.35 11.98 -27.88
CA LEU A 530 3.56 11.30 -27.47
C LEU A 530 4.78 12.07 -28.00
N GLY A 531 5.28 13.01 -27.20
CA GLY A 531 6.46 13.81 -27.54
C GLY A 531 7.79 13.12 -27.19
N PRO A 532 8.95 13.74 -27.54
CA PRO A 532 10.27 13.17 -27.31
C PRO A 532 10.54 12.79 -25.84
N LYS A 533 10.05 13.59 -24.88
CA LYS A 533 10.21 13.30 -23.45
C LYS A 533 9.44 12.04 -23.03
N ALA A 534 8.20 11.86 -23.47
CA ALA A 534 7.42 10.66 -23.22
C ALA A 534 8.03 9.44 -23.91
N PHE A 535 8.51 9.60 -25.13
CA PHE A 535 9.23 8.55 -25.86
C PHE A 535 10.47 8.08 -25.08
N LEU A 536 11.30 9.00 -24.59
CA LEU A 536 12.46 8.68 -23.77
C LEU A 536 12.07 7.84 -22.57
N GLN A 537 10.99 8.20 -21.87
CA GLN A 537 10.55 7.50 -20.67
C GLN A 537 9.97 6.10 -20.95
N CYS A 538 9.27 5.90 -22.06
CA CYS A 538 8.51 4.67 -22.31
C CYS A 538 9.22 3.67 -23.21
N ALA A 539 10.09 4.11 -24.13
CA ALA A 539 10.57 3.28 -25.24
C ALA A 539 11.27 1.97 -24.80
N GLY A 540 12.03 2.00 -23.71
CA GLY A 540 12.73 0.81 -23.20
C GLY A 540 11.80 -0.23 -22.56
N PHE A 541 10.59 0.18 -22.15
CA PHE A 541 9.60 -0.71 -21.53
C PHE A 541 8.61 -1.30 -22.54
N MET A 542 8.54 -0.73 -23.76
CA MET A 542 7.68 -1.19 -24.83
C MET A 542 8.43 -2.09 -25.79
N ARG A 543 7.91 -3.28 -26.05
CA ARG A 543 8.54 -4.31 -26.87
C ARG A 543 7.78 -4.51 -28.18
N ILE A 544 8.51 -4.87 -29.23
CA ILE A 544 7.95 -5.27 -30.53
C ILE A 544 8.64 -6.59 -30.91
N MET A 545 7.92 -7.71 -30.79
CA MET A 545 8.51 -9.04 -30.97
C MET A 545 8.93 -9.31 -32.41
N ASP A 546 8.11 -8.90 -33.39
CA ASP A 546 8.31 -9.13 -34.82
C ASP A 546 8.69 -7.85 -35.57
N GLY A 547 9.40 -6.92 -34.91
CA GLY A 547 9.75 -5.63 -35.48
C GLY A 547 10.92 -5.69 -36.49
N ASP A 548 11.13 -4.55 -37.18
CA ASP A 548 12.25 -4.39 -38.13
C ASP A 548 13.61 -4.46 -37.42
N ASN A 549 13.73 -3.89 -36.20
CA ASN A 549 14.92 -3.92 -35.40
C ASN A 549 14.79 -4.98 -34.29
N PRO A 550 15.61 -6.04 -34.28
CA PRO A 550 15.59 -7.07 -33.23
C PRO A 550 15.79 -6.53 -31.81
N LEU A 551 16.50 -5.41 -31.63
CA LEU A 551 16.67 -4.77 -30.31
C LEU A 551 15.33 -4.25 -29.73
N ASP A 552 14.34 -3.98 -30.57
CA ASP A 552 13.02 -3.56 -30.12
C ASP A 552 12.24 -4.66 -29.36
N SER A 553 12.66 -5.91 -29.49
CA SER A 553 12.12 -7.04 -28.70
C SER A 553 12.71 -7.13 -27.30
N SER A 554 13.82 -6.46 -27.03
CA SER A 554 14.57 -6.48 -25.76
C SER A 554 14.18 -5.33 -24.83
N SER A 555 14.71 -5.31 -23.61
CA SER A 555 14.62 -4.16 -22.69
C SER A 555 15.76 -3.15 -22.88
N VAL A 556 16.60 -3.30 -23.89
CA VAL A 556 17.66 -2.33 -24.21
C VAL A 556 17.01 -1.01 -24.58
N HIS A 557 17.41 0.08 -23.94
CA HIS A 557 16.89 1.40 -24.28
C HIS A 557 17.42 1.89 -25.63
N PRO A 558 16.64 2.62 -26.46
CA PRO A 558 17.11 3.14 -27.75
C PRO A 558 18.39 3.98 -27.68
N GLU A 559 18.66 4.68 -26.57
CA GLU A 559 19.90 5.40 -26.32
C GLU A 559 21.15 4.49 -26.33
N SER A 560 20.96 3.20 -25.98
CA SER A 560 22.05 2.21 -25.87
C SER A 560 22.12 1.27 -27.07
N TYR A 561 21.34 1.48 -28.15
CA TYR A 561 21.36 0.61 -29.32
C TYR A 561 22.73 0.59 -29.98
N LYS A 562 23.37 1.74 -30.14
CA LYS A 562 24.72 1.83 -30.70
C LYS A 562 25.71 0.97 -29.93
N ALA A 563 25.67 1.03 -28.60
CA ALA A 563 26.53 0.20 -27.74
C ALA A 563 26.27 -1.32 -27.93
N ALA A 564 25.00 -1.71 -28.00
CA ALA A 564 24.61 -3.10 -28.23
C ALA A 564 25.07 -3.59 -29.64
N GLU A 565 24.93 -2.77 -30.69
CA GLU A 565 25.37 -3.06 -32.03
C GLU A 565 26.91 -3.18 -32.13
N GLU A 566 27.66 -2.31 -31.46
CA GLU A 566 29.13 -2.36 -31.37
C GLU A 566 29.60 -3.66 -30.71
N ILE A 567 28.94 -4.08 -29.62
CA ILE A 567 29.24 -5.36 -28.94
C ILE A 567 29.00 -6.54 -29.89
N LEU A 568 27.85 -6.59 -30.56
CA LEU A 568 27.49 -7.68 -31.46
C LEU A 568 28.47 -7.74 -32.64
N SER A 569 28.74 -6.62 -33.26
CA SER A 569 29.67 -6.54 -34.42
C SER A 569 31.08 -7.00 -34.04
N ALA A 570 31.56 -6.60 -32.86
CA ALA A 570 32.89 -6.98 -32.40
C ALA A 570 33.04 -8.48 -32.08
N LEU A 571 31.93 -9.14 -31.74
CA LEU A 571 31.86 -10.59 -31.54
C LEU A 571 31.47 -11.34 -32.84
N GLY A 572 31.30 -10.64 -33.96
CA GLY A 572 30.96 -11.25 -35.25
C GLY A 572 29.50 -11.68 -35.40
N TYR A 573 28.62 -11.17 -34.57
CA TYR A 573 27.17 -11.44 -34.67
C TYR A 573 26.46 -10.35 -35.46
N ASP A 574 25.51 -10.78 -36.29
CA ASP A 574 24.55 -9.91 -36.91
C ASP A 574 23.34 -9.64 -35.99
N LEU A 575 22.69 -8.50 -36.14
CA LEU A 575 21.50 -8.14 -35.36
C LEU A 575 20.38 -9.19 -35.43
N SER A 576 20.25 -9.89 -36.55
CA SER A 576 19.26 -10.97 -36.72
C SER A 576 19.45 -12.14 -35.76
N ALA A 577 20.67 -12.36 -35.27
CA ALA A 577 20.98 -13.41 -34.27
C ALA A 577 20.23 -13.18 -32.94
N LEU A 578 19.83 -11.94 -32.63
CA LEU A 578 19.08 -11.62 -31.42
C LEU A 578 17.68 -12.22 -31.41
N ARG A 579 17.06 -12.56 -32.53
CA ARG A 579 15.69 -13.12 -32.58
C ARG A 579 15.54 -14.43 -31.79
N GLY A 580 16.64 -15.15 -31.54
CA GLY A 580 16.66 -16.35 -30.71
C GLY A 580 17.42 -16.22 -29.38
N GLY A 581 17.99 -15.05 -29.12
CA GLY A 581 18.96 -14.84 -28.05
C GLY A 581 20.32 -15.49 -28.35
N ILE A 582 21.41 -14.92 -27.86
CA ILE A 582 22.76 -15.40 -28.11
C ILE A 582 23.26 -16.11 -26.85
N LYS A 583 23.04 -17.41 -26.78
CA LYS A 583 23.45 -18.24 -25.63
C LYS A 583 24.96 -18.18 -25.39
N GLY A 584 25.33 -17.84 -24.15
CA GLY A 584 26.73 -17.83 -23.73
C GLY A 584 27.49 -16.54 -24.08
N ILE A 585 26.84 -15.53 -24.66
CA ILE A 585 27.46 -14.22 -24.96
C ILE A 585 28.11 -13.60 -23.72
N THR A 586 27.51 -13.78 -22.54
CA THR A 586 28.07 -13.33 -21.25
C THR A 586 29.47 -13.93 -20.98
N VAL A 587 29.69 -15.19 -21.34
CA VAL A 587 30.99 -15.84 -21.17
C VAL A 587 31.98 -15.39 -22.24
N GLU A 588 31.48 -15.15 -23.46
CA GLU A 588 32.33 -14.75 -24.59
C GLU A 588 32.86 -13.33 -24.39
N ILE A 589 32.02 -12.40 -23.94
CA ILE A 589 32.42 -11.00 -23.65
C ILE A 589 33.49 -10.94 -22.55
N LYS A 590 33.41 -11.80 -21.54
CA LYS A 590 34.47 -11.88 -20.49
C LYS A 590 35.85 -12.22 -21.01
N LYS A 591 35.96 -12.86 -22.20
CA LYS A 591 37.24 -13.16 -22.85
C LYS A 591 37.80 -11.95 -23.61
N HIS A 592 36.99 -10.91 -23.79
CA HIS A 592 37.33 -9.70 -24.56
C HIS A 592 37.17 -8.42 -23.71
N PRO A 593 38.01 -8.23 -22.66
CA PRO A 593 37.91 -7.07 -21.77
C PRO A 593 38.10 -5.75 -22.52
N ASP A 594 38.80 -5.75 -23.64
CA ASP A 594 39.00 -4.55 -24.47
C ASP A 594 37.69 -4.05 -25.13
N LEU A 595 36.71 -4.91 -25.33
CA LEU A 595 35.40 -4.52 -25.87
C LEU A 595 34.61 -3.72 -24.87
N THR A 596 34.64 -4.11 -23.60
CA THR A 596 33.94 -3.40 -22.53
C THR A 596 34.50 -1.99 -22.29
N ALA A 597 35.79 -1.78 -22.57
CA ALA A 597 36.45 -0.49 -22.45
C ALA A 597 36.21 0.46 -23.63
N LYS A 598 35.79 -0.07 -24.79
CA LYS A 598 35.54 0.69 -26.01
C LYS A 598 34.11 1.21 -26.16
N VAL A 599 33.18 0.59 -25.45
CA VAL A 599 31.75 0.93 -25.53
C VAL A 599 31.47 2.09 -24.58
N ASP A 600 30.88 3.16 -25.12
CA ASP A 600 30.58 4.41 -24.38
C ASP A 600 29.31 4.29 -23.51
N VAL A 601 29.34 3.34 -22.57
CA VAL A 601 28.29 3.16 -21.53
C VAL A 601 28.91 2.72 -20.21
N GLY A 602 28.26 3.04 -19.10
CA GLY A 602 28.72 2.62 -17.78
C GLY A 602 28.61 1.10 -17.54
N GLU A 603 29.31 0.63 -16.52
CA GLU A 603 29.42 -0.81 -16.21
C GLU A 603 28.08 -1.49 -15.92
N LEU A 604 27.17 -0.79 -15.22
CA LEU A 604 25.85 -1.31 -14.87
C LEU A 604 24.96 -1.44 -16.10
N THR A 605 24.98 -0.41 -16.96
CA THR A 605 24.25 -0.39 -18.23
C THR A 605 24.78 -1.48 -19.16
N LEU A 606 26.09 -1.66 -19.21
CA LEU A 606 26.73 -2.73 -20.00
C LEU A 606 26.28 -4.13 -19.55
N LYS A 607 26.24 -4.39 -18.25
CA LYS A 607 25.74 -5.65 -17.71
C LYS A 607 24.28 -5.93 -18.10
N ASP A 608 23.44 -4.90 -18.05
CA ASP A 608 22.03 -5.00 -18.45
C ASP A 608 21.93 -5.30 -19.97
N ILE A 609 22.69 -4.60 -20.82
CA ILE A 609 22.74 -4.86 -22.26
C ILE A 609 23.15 -6.32 -22.54
N ILE A 610 24.22 -6.81 -21.93
CA ILE A 610 24.73 -8.17 -22.14
C ILE A 610 23.67 -9.21 -21.74
N SER A 611 23.01 -9.00 -20.61
CA SER A 611 21.92 -9.88 -20.14
C SER A 611 20.77 -9.94 -21.14
N GLU A 612 20.40 -8.80 -21.72
CA GLU A 612 19.33 -8.71 -22.72
C GLU A 612 19.73 -9.30 -24.08
N LEU A 613 20.99 -9.22 -24.47
CA LEU A 613 21.49 -9.89 -25.68
C LEU A 613 21.50 -11.42 -25.55
N GLU A 614 21.72 -11.93 -24.34
CA GLU A 614 21.68 -13.38 -24.09
C GLU A 614 20.25 -13.92 -24.13
N LYS A 615 19.30 -13.20 -23.55
CA LYS A 615 17.87 -13.57 -23.47
C LYS A 615 16.98 -12.35 -23.70
N PRO A 616 16.79 -11.93 -24.97
CA PRO A 616 16.00 -10.76 -25.29
C PRO A 616 14.57 -10.88 -24.81
N GLY A 617 14.05 -9.83 -24.18
CA GLY A 617 12.66 -9.75 -23.81
C GLY A 617 12.16 -10.82 -22.84
N ARG A 618 13.06 -11.43 -22.01
CA ARG A 618 12.67 -12.42 -21.01
C ARG A 618 11.62 -11.87 -20.07
N ASP A 619 10.53 -12.61 -19.90
CA ASP A 619 9.55 -12.34 -18.87
C ASP A 619 10.11 -12.77 -17.49
N PRO A 620 10.30 -11.86 -16.54
CA PRO A 620 10.84 -12.21 -15.22
C PRO A 620 9.91 -13.15 -14.43
N ARG A 621 8.64 -13.27 -14.80
CA ARG A 621 7.67 -14.19 -14.19
C ARG A 621 7.93 -15.66 -14.56
N ALA A 622 8.65 -15.92 -15.65
CA ALA A 622 8.94 -17.29 -16.09
C ALA A 622 9.83 -18.10 -15.12
N ASP A 623 10.54 -17.42 -14.23
CA ASP A 623 11.38 -18.06 -13.21
C ASP A 623 10.61 -18.40 -11.92
N LEU A 624 9.39 -17.90 -11.79
CA LEU A 624 8.55 -18.17 -10.62
C LEU A 624 7.82 -19.51 -10.76
N PRO A 625 7.47 -20.16 -9.63
CA PRO A 625 6.78 -21.45 -9.70
C PRO A 625 5.41 -21.30 -10.37
N ALA A 626 5.12 -22.18 -11.33
CA ALA A 626 3.84 -22.19 -12.02
C ALA A 626 2.70 -22.57 -11.03
N PRO A 627 1.46 -22.07 -11.27
CA PRO A 627 0.30 -22.47 -10.48
C PRO A 627 0.11 -23.98 -10.43
N ILE A 628 -0.33 -24.51 -9.28
CA ILE A 628 -0.60 -25.93 -9.10
C ILE A 628 -1.87 -26.30 -9.88
N LEU A 629 -1.71 -27.14 -10.89
CA LEU A 629 -2.82 -27.70 -11.66
C LEU A 629 -3.39 -28.91 -10.91
N ARG A 630 -4.70 -28.92 -10.68
CA ARG A 630 -5.41 -29.96 -9.91
C ARG A 630 -6.31 -30.79 -10.81
N THR A 631 -6.49 -32.03 -10.43
CA THR A 631 -7.47 -32.96 -11.03
C THR A 631 -8.38 -33.57 -9.98
N ASP A 632 -8.08 -33.38 -8.70
CA ASP A 632 -8.82 -33.94 -7.56
C ASP A 632 -8.88 -32.96 -6.38
N VAL A 633 -9.80 -33.23 -5.49
CA VAL A 633 -9.97 -32.53 -4.22
C VAL A 633 -9.71 -33.51 -3.08
N LEU A 634 -8.92 -33.07 -2.10
CA LEU A 634 -8.74 -33.81 -0.84
C LEU A 634 -9.76 -33.31 0.19
N ASP A 635 -10.35 -34.24 0.95
CA ASP A 635 -11.18 -33.87 2.12
C ASP A 635 -10.28 -33.75 3.37
N MET A 636 -10.70 -32.90 4.33
CA MET A 636 -10.02 -32.82 5.63
C MET A 636 -9.89 -34.17 6.34
N LYS A 637 -10.85 -35.09 6.10
CA LYS A 637 -10.84 -36.46 6.65
C LYS A 637 -9.73 -37.32 6.08
N ASP A 638 -9.22 -36.98 4.90
CA ASP A 638 -8.14 -37.70 4.24
C ASP A 638 -6.76 -37.26 4.73
N LEU A 639 -6.69 -36.12 5.42
CA LEU A 639 -5.46 -35.60 5.99
C LEU A 639 -5.03 -36.39 7.23
N LYS A 640 -3.77 -36.82 7.24
CA LYS A 640 -3.12 -37.45 8.38
C LYS A 640 -1.96 -36.61 8.86
N GLU A 641 -1.76 -36.54 10.15
CA GLU A 641 -0.58 -35.93 10.73
C GLU A 641 0.69 -36.59 10.15
N GLY A 642 1.65 -35.76 9.81
CA GLY A 642 2.89 -36.21 9.16
C GLY A 642 2.86 -36.17 7.63
N MET A 643 1.71 -36.00 6.97
CA MET A 643 1.66 -35.83 5.51
C MET A 643 2.40 -34.59 5.08
N VAL A 644 3.25 -34.71 4.05
CA VAL A 644 3.94 -33.60 3.40
C VAL A 644 3.24 -33.33 2.06
N MET A 645 2.88 -32.07 1.83
CA MET A 645 2.11 -31.63 0.67
C MET A 645 2.64 -30.31 0.15
N LYS A 646 2.42 -30.03 -1.13
CA LYS A 646 2.61 -28.68 -1.69
C LYS A 646 1.35 -27.86 -1.45
N GLY A 647 1.55 -26.63 -0.97
CA GLY A 647 0.48 -25.69 -0.78
C GLY A 647 0.80 -24.32 -1.33
N THR A 648 -0.22 -23.54 -1.63
CA THR A 648 -0.07 -22.15 -2.07
C THR A 648 -0.42 -21.22 -0.93
N VAL A 649 0.46 -20.29 -0.58
CA VAL A 649 0.20 -19.27 0.45
C VAL A 649 -0.91 -18.35 -0.04
N ARG A 650 -2.04 -18.34 0.66
CA ARG A 650 -3.23 -17.53 0.34
C ARG A 650 -3.23 -16.17 1.02
N ASN A 651 -2.78 -16.14 2.26
CA ASN A 651 -2.76 -14.94 3.07
C ASN A 651 -1.61 -15.00 4.08
N VAL A 652 -1.01 -13.85 4.35
CA VAL A 652 0.06 -13.69 5.35
C VAL A 652 -0.40 -12.65 6.37
N ILE A 653 -0.39 -13.03 7.63
CA ILE A 653 -0.81 -12.21 8.77
C ILE A 653 0.29 -12.23 9.84
N ASP A 654 0.22 -11.35 10.83
CA ASP A 654 1.30 -11.16 11.81
C ASP A 654 1.70 -12.42 12.58
N PHE A 655 0.77 -13.32 12.82
CA PHE A 655 1.02 -14.54 13.59
C PHE A 655 1.24 -15.79 12.73
N GLY A 656 1.21 -15.68 11.39
CA GLY A 656 1.44 -16.83 10.53
C GLY A 656 1.01 -16.63 9.08
N ALA A 657 0.94 -17.74 8.34
CA ALA A 657 0.50 -17.78 6.96
C ALA A 657 -0.61 -18.82 6.76
N PHE A 658 -1.65 -18.47 6.02
CA PHE A 658 -2.67 -19.40 5.56
C PHE A 658 -2.23 -20.00 4.24
N VAL A 659 -2.25 -21.34 4.19
CA VAL A 659 -1.78 -22.11 3.03
C VAL A 659 -2.89 -23.03 2.54
N ASP A 660 -3.23 -22.89 1.28
CA ASP A 660 -4.13 -23.79 0.58
C ASP A 660 -3.38 -25.05 0.14
N ILE A 661 -3.68 -26.18 0.74
CA ILE A 661 -3.11 -27.49 0.46
C ILE A 661 -4.02 -28.38 -0.39
N GLY A 662 -5.08 -27.80 -0.99
CA GLY A 662 -6.03 -28.56 -1.81
C GLY A 662 -7.16 -29.20 -1.06
N VAL A 663 -7.32 -28.88 0.23
CA VAL A 663 -8.53 -29.19 1.01
C VAL A 663 -9.40 -27.94 1.18
N HIS A 664 -10.65 -28.12 1.56
CA HIS A 664 -11.61 -27.02 1.64
C HIS A 664 -11.36 -25.96 2.71
N GLN A 665 -10.32 -26.11 3.51
CA GLN A 665 -9.93 -25.20 4.57
C GLN A 665 -8.45 -24.89 4.45
N ASP A 666 -8.11 -23.62 4.41
CA ASP A 666 -6.70 -23.22 4.45
C ASP A 666 -6.08 -23.66 5.78
N GLY A 667 -4.91 -24.26 5.71
CA GLY A 667 -4.14 -24.61 6.88
C GLY A 667 -3.33 -23.41 7.36
N LEU A 668 -3.20 -23.28 8.68
CA LEU A 668 -2.38 -22.23 9.30
C LEU A 668 -0.97 -22.76 9.56
N VAL A 669 0.02 -22.09 9.00
CA VAL A 669 1.41 -22.19 9.44
C VAL A 669 1.66 -21.05 10.42
N HIS A 670 1.74 -21.39 11.72
CA HIS A 670 2.04 -20.41 12.75
C HIS A 670 3.46 -19.85 12.56
N ILE A 671 3.73 -18.63 13.02
CA ILE A 671 5.03 -17.96 12.86
C ILE A 671 6.22 -18.80 13.39
N SER A 672 6.02 -19.59 14.44
CA SER A 672 7.02 -20.51 14.99
C SER A 672 7.33 -21.72 14.10
N GLU A 673 6.46 -22.03 13.14
CA GLU A 673 6.54 -23.16 12.21
C GLU A 673 7.00 -22.78 10.81
N LEU A 674 7.37 -21.50 10.58
CA LEU A 674 7.81 -20.98 9.30
C LEU A 674 9.29 -21.30 8.99
N SER A 675 10.17 -21.25 10.00
CA SER A 675 11.61 -21.43 9.80
C SER A 675 12.28 -22.12 10.98
N ASP A 676 13.28 -22.94 10.70
CA ASP A 676 14.20 -23.58 11.65
C ASP A 676 15.53 -22.82 11.80
N LYS A 677 15.84 -21.92 10.84
CA LYS A 677 17.16 -21.30 10.72
C LYS A 677 17.28 -19.92 11.37
N LYS A 678 16.16 -19.22 11.60
CA LYS A 678 16.15 -17.88 12.19
C LYS A 678 14.90 -17.64 13.01
N PHE A 679 15.02 -16.75 14.00
CA PHE A 679 13.85 -16.18 14.67
C PHE A 679 13.11 -15.26 13.69
N VAL A 680 11.86 -15.59 13.40
CA VAL A 680 11.01 -14.86 12.47
C VAL A 680 10.26 -13.79 13.25
N LYS A 681 10.48 -12.52 12.93
CA LYS A 681 9.77 -11.39 13.54
C LYS A 681 8.42 -11.16 12.87
N HIS A 682 8.38 -11.32 11.55
CA HIS A 682 7.16 -11.21 10.78
C HIS A 682 7.12 -12.29 9.68
N PRO A 683 5.98 -12.96 9.46
CA PRO A 683 5.89 -14.06 8.47
C PRO A 683 6.34 -13.71 7.06
N LEU A 684 6.15 -12.45 6.61
CA LEU A 684 6.63 -11.95 5.31
C LEU A 684 8.16 -11.98 5.12
N GLU A 685 8.93 -12.25 6.19
CA GLU A 685 10.37 -12.49 6.07
C GLU A 685 10.70 -13.86 5.49
N VAL A 686 9.73 -14.75 5.48
CA VAL A 686 9.93 -16.17 5.11
C VAL A 686 9.04 -16.59 3.94
N VAL A 687 7.77 -16.15 3.94
CA VAL A 687 6.79 -16.53 2.92
C VAL A 687 5.98 -15.32 2.49
N SER A 688 5.45 -15.41 1.32
CA SER A 688 4.66 -14.37 0.67
C SER A 688 3.41 -14.96 0.01
N VAL A 689 2.36 -14.15 -0.16
CA VAL A 689 1.13 -14.60 -0.83
C VAL A 689 1.44 -15.09 -2.25
N GLY A 690 0.95 -16.26 -2.62
CA GLY A 690 1.22 -16.88 -3.91
C GLY A 690 2.43 -17.82 -3.91
N ASP A 691 3.26 -17.85 -2.87
CA ASP A 691 4.36 -18.78 -2.76
C ASP A 691 3.86 -20.23 -2.74
N ILE A 692 4.55 -21.10 -3.46
CA ILE A 692 4.34 -22.54 -3.38
C ILE A 692 5.35 -23.10 -2.38
N VAL A 693 4.83 -23.66 -1.29
CA VAL A 693 5.62 -24.15 -0.17
C VAL A 693 5.35 -25.62 0.10
N ASP A 694 6.38 -26.35 0.48
CA ASP A 694 6.19 -27.69 1.05
C ASP A 694 5.78 -27.54 2.52
N VAL A 695 4.66 -28.15 2.90
CA VAL A 695 4.12 -28.09 4.26
C VAL A 695 3.85 -29.51 4.79
N LYS A 696 4.10 -29.70 6.07
CA LYS A 696 3.75 -30.93 6.79
C LYS A 696 2.52 -30.68 7.65
N VAL A 697 1.54 -31.56 7.58
CA VAL A 697 0.37 -31.53 8.45
C VAL A 697 0.81 -31.90 9.86
N ILE A 698 0.61 -31.01 10.83
CA ILE A 698 0.97 -31.21 12.24
C ILE A 698 -0.24 -31.33 13.16
N GLY A 699 -1.44 -31.13 12.64
CA GLY A 699 -2.68 -31.32 13.37
C GLY A 699 -3.92 -31.03 12.51
N VAL A 700 -4.98 -31.82 12.72
CA VAL A 700 -6.28 -31.65 12.04
C VAL A 700 -7.39 -31.70 13.07
N ASP A 701 -8.08 -30.59 13.27
CA ASP A 701 -9.27 -30.48 14.15
C ASP A 701 -10.53 -30.36 13.27
N ILE A 702 -11.13 -31.50 12.96
CA ILE A 702 -12.31 -31.58 12.09
C ILE A 702 -13.52 -30.81 12.67
N PRO A 703 -13.87 -30.94 13.98
CA PRO A 703 -14.96 -30.18 14.59
C PRO A 703 -14.81 -28.66 14.46
N LYS A 704 -13.59 -28.16 14.67
CA LYS A 704 -13.30 -26.71 14.58
C LYS A 704 -12.90 -26.25 13.18
N LYS A 705 -12.84 -27.16 12.22
CA LYS A 705 -12.38 -26.90 10.85
C LYS A 705 -11.00 -26.20 10.82
N ARG A 706 -10.04 -26.71 11.60
CA ARG A 706 -8.70 -26.14 11.69
C ARG A 706 -7.67 -27.16 11.23
N ILE A 707 -6.71 -26.70 10.41
CA ILE A 707 -5.57 -27.47 9.95
C ILE A 707 -4.32 -26.71 10.39
N SER A 708 -3.45 -27.36 11.13
CA SER A 708 -2.15 -26.84 11.53
C SER A 708 -1.07 -27.39 10.64
N LEU A 709 -0.24 -26.53 10.09
CA LEU A 709 0.81 -26.86 9.13
C LEU A 709 2.16 -26.36 9.63
N SER A 710 3.23 -27.01 9.14
CA SER A 710 4.61 -26.62 9.40
C SER A 710 5.43 -26.63 8.12
N ILE A 711 6.05 -25.52 7.75
CA ILE A 711 7.07 -25.44 6.70
C ILE A 711 8.42 -25.94 7.25
N LYS A 712 8.70 -25.63 8.50
CA LYS A 712 9.91 -26.03 9.20
C LYS A 712 10.11 -27.55 9.21
N GLN A 713 9.06 -28.32 9.50
CA GLN A 713 9.10 -29.77 9.58
C GLN A 713 8.92 -30.48 8.23
N ALA A 714 8.58 -29.76 7.17
CA ALA A 714 8.48 -30.32 5.83
C ALA A 714 9.85 -30.46 5.14
N LYS A 715 10.85 -29.73 5.63
CA LYS A 715 12.22 -29.73 5.10
C LYS A 715 13.14 -30.75 5.78
N GLY A 716 12.62 -31.54 6.72
CA GLY A 716 13.36 -32.53 7.50
C GLY A 716 13.26 -33.93 6.95
#